data_0657dbf2e6fc04ae264f230cbaff9cb7
#
_entry.id   0657dbf2e6fc04ae264f230cbaff9cb7
#
_cell.length_a   1.000
_cell.length_b   1.000
_cell.length_c   1.000
_cell.angle_alpha   90.00
_cell.angle_beta   90.00
_cell.angle_gamma   90.00
#
_symmetry.space_group_name_H-M   'P 1'
#
loop_
_entity.id
_entity.type
_entity.pdbx_description
1 polymer ?
#
loop_
_entity_poly.entity_id
_entity_poly.type
_entity_poly.pdbx_seq_one_letter_code
_entity_poly.pdbx_strand_id
1 'polypeptide(L)'
;MRLLVIDGNSIANRAFYGIKLLTTKDGRYTNAIFGFLNILLSLLKESEPDEVAVAFDLKAPTFRHKMYDGYKATRHKMPDELAAQLPVIRQLLALLGYREVTAEGWEADDILGTLAAACAARSDDCFLATGDRDSLQLVSDTTTVLLATTALGRSKTVTMDVDAVKEKYGVTPRQLIDVKSLMGDTSDNIPGVKGIGEKSAFTLIQKYGSLEGVYAHLDDTTDKTIKPKQREHLAEDRAMAELSYTLGTIRTDAPIDTAEGAYAVGEGNKAEAVRLMQELELHSLIARFGLSDITPAADPERVPAEPLPEAELAALPAEPKGHYLVAARPAVMGKQGVRIVELQPAVWYAVQGKTVFPLESEDLLRLLDNKDVTLDVFDSAPLYARAMAAGGWGSSIIWDGKLAAYLLDASASKYNLSELIISYRADAAFTCEKWPDAGALADLFAKMKAEITALDEDSLYNDIEFPLAQVLADMTRIGILVDKEGIEKFGVKMRSELEEVLTRIHMETGSASFNPNSPKQLGEMLFDTMGLPHGKKTQRGWSTDAETLEALRDYPLVEDILQYRAYQKLNSTYVEGLLKVIAEDGRIHTRFNQTEARTGRLSSDNPNLQNIPIRTELGSQLRAYFVARPGCVLVDADYSQIELRILAHVTGDEHMQQAFLTGEDIHRSTAAKIYSLPLEQVTPRLRSSAKAINFGIMYGKGAYSLSKDIGVSVKEADAFLKNYLATFPKVSGYMDKTISDARNCGYVSTLFGRRRSLPELASNNHNIRASGERMARNTPIQGTAADVIKLAMVRVWRRLRDEKMESRLILTVHDELIVEAPEAEAAKAAAILQEEMEGCVNYAVPLSTEVHQGKNWLEAH
;
A
#
# COMPACT_ATOMS: atom_id res chain seq x y z
N MET A 1 -38.14 9.44 -9.43
CA MET A 1 -36.79 9.70 -9.98
C MET A 1 -35.80 9.83 -8.84
N ARG A 2 -34.50 9.51 -9.06
CA ARG A 2 -33.45 9.62 -8.04
C ARG A 2 -32.41 10.63 -8.48
N LEU A 3 -32.24 11.70 -7.71
CA LEU A 3 -31.22 12.71 -7.94
C LEU A 3 -30.09 12.57 -6.92
N LEU A 4 -28.85 12.43 -7.38
CA LEU A 4 -27.64 12.53 -6.55
C LEU A 4 -27.07 13.93 -6.65
N VAL A 5 -26.99 14.65 -5.55
CA VAL A 5 -26.34 15.98 -5.46
C VAL A 5 -25.05 15.84 -4.64
N ILE A 6 -23.94 16.22 -5.22
CA ILE A 6 -22.62 16.10 -4.61
C ILE A 6 -22.09 17.48 -4.23
N ASP A 7 -21.72 17.69 -3.00
CA ASP A 7 -20.91 18.83 -2.56
C ASP A 7 -19.46 18.64 -3.03
N GLY A 8 -19.12 19.24 -4.17
CA GLY A 8 -17.83 19.05 -4.83
C GLY A 8 -16.64 19.49 -3.98
N ASN A 9 -16.78 20.61 -3.27
CA ASN A 9 -15.71 21.14 -2.42
C ASN A 9 -15.47 20.24 -1.20
N SER A 10 -16.54 19.82 -0.52
CA SER A 10 -16.45 18.96 0.65
C SER A 10 -15.88 17.59 0.31
N ILE A 11 -16.35 16.98 -0.78
CA ILE A 11 -15.84 15.69 -1.24
C ILE A 11 -14.37 15.78 -1.70
N ALA A 12 -13.99 16.86 -2.42
CA ALA A 12 -12.59 17.08 -2.81
C ALA A 12 -11.66 17.24 -1.60
N ASN A 13 -12.08 18.01 -0.58
CA ASN A 13 -11.34 18.11 0.68
C ASN A 13 -11.19 16.74 1.37
N ARG A 14 -12.28 15.96 1.46
CA ARG A 14 -12.25 14.60 2.03
C ARG A 14 -11.29 13.68 1.26
N ALA A 15 -11.32 13.73 -0.04
CA ALA A 15 -10.44 12.97 -0.90
C ALA A 15 -8.97 13.34 -0.66
N PHE A 16 -8.67 14.64 -0.61
CA PHE A 16 -7.33 15.16 -0.39
C PHE A 16 -6.72 14.70 0.94
N TYR A 17 -7.45 14.85 2.05
CA TYR A 17 -6.96 14.45 3.37
C TYR A 17 -7.13 12.96 3.68
N GLY A 18 -7.98 12.25 2.94
CA GLY A 18 -8.24 10.82 3.11
C GLY A 18 -7.23 9.91 2.40
N ILE A 19 -6.50 10.44 1.43
CA ILE A 19 -5.53 9.70 0.61
C ILE A 19 -4.16 10.34 0.79
N LYS A 20 -3.12 9.50 0.86
CA LYS A 20 -1.73 9.98 0.83
C LYS A 20 -1.49 10.82 -0.43
N LEU A 21 -0.59 11.79 -0.33
CA LEU A 21 -0.18 12.56 -1.51
C LEU A 21 0.27 11.60 -2.62
N LEU A 22 -0.36 11.73 -3.77
CA LEU A 22 -0.02 11.05 -5.00
C LEU A 22 0.40 12.14 -6.01
N THR A 23 1.47 11.86 -6.72
CA THR A 23 1.95 12.72 -7.80
C THR A 23 2.19 11.90 -9.04
N THR A 24 2.02 12.50 -10.20
CA THR A 24 2.52 11.99 -11.46
C THR A 24 4.04 12.09 -11.51
N LYS A 25 4.68 11.43 -12.48
CA LYS A 25 6.13 11.53 -12.70
C LYS A 25 6.62 12.96 -12.94
N ASP A 26 5.80 13.81 -13.56
CA ASP A 26 6.07 15.23 -13.77
C ASP A 26 5.72 16.12 -12.57
N GLY A 27 5.37 15.53 -11.41
CA GLY A 27 5.18 16.20 -10.13
C GLY A 27 3.80 16.82 -9.91
N ARG A 28 2.81 16.60 -10.78
CA ARG A 28 1.43 17.05 -10.56
C ARG A 28 0.74 16.26 -9.47
N TYR A 29 0.09 16.93 -8.53
CA TYR A 29 -0.68 16.26 -7.47
C TYR A 29 -1.97 15.65 -8.01
N THR A 30 -2.27 14.38 -7.64
CA THR A 30 -3.42 13.61 -8.15
C THR A 30 -4.27 12.93 -7.07
N ASN A 31 -3.87 13.01 -5.80
CA ASN A 31 -4.54 12.32 -4.69
C ASN A 31 -5.99 12.78 -4.49
N ALA A 32 -6.30 14.07 -4.61
CA ALA A 32 -7.67 14.57 -4.51
C ALA A 32 -8.51 14.12 -5.71
N ILE A 33 -7.95 14.16 -6.92
CA ILE A 33 -8.62 13.71 -8.16
C ILE A 33 -8.96 12.22 -8.04
N PHE A 34 -7.96 11.40 -7.71
CA PHE A 34 -8.12 9.96 -7.52
C PHE A 34 -9.17 9.63 -6.46
N GLY A 35 -9.10 10.31 -5.32
CA GLY A 35 -10.03 10.11 -4.22
C GLY A 35 -11.45 10.54 -4.55
N PHE A 36 -11.61 11.71 -5.19
CA PHE A 36 -12.90 12.22 -5.60
C PHE A 36 -13.62 11.26 -6.54
N LEU A 37 -12.93 10.81 -7.59
CA LEU A 37 -13.50 9.88 -8.58
C LEU A 37 -13.82 8.51 -7.96
N ASN A 38 -13.03 8.05 -6.99
CA ASN A 38 -13.35 6.82 -6.24
C ASN A 38 -14.60 6.97 -5.37
N ILE A 39 -14.76 8.11 -4.71
CA ILE A 39 -15.97 8.42 -3.92
C ILE A 39 -17.16 8.52 -4.85
N LEU A 40 -17.05 9.22 -5.97
CA LEU A 40 -18.09 9.33 -6.99
C LEU A 40 -18.58 7.94 -7.43
N LEU A 41 -17.67 7.02 -7.81
CA LEU A 41 -18.03 5.65 -8.19
C LEU A 41 -18.77 4.89 -7.08
N SER A 42 -18.39 5.13 -5.83
CA SER A 42 -19.08 4.51 -4.67
C SER A 42 -20.48 5.07 -4.49
N LEU A 43 -20.64 6.39 -4.61
CA LEU A 43 -21.93 7.07 -4.49
C LEU A 43 -22.89 6.65 -5.61
N LEU A 44 -22.40 6.59 -6.86
CA LEU A 44 -23.20 6.11 -8.00
C LEU A 44 -23.71 4.68 -7.78
N LYS A 45 -22.88 3.81 -7.22
CA LYS A 45 -23.25 2.42 -6.91
C LYS A 45 -24.24 2.33 -5.75
N GLU A 46 -24.14 3.21 -4.76
CA GLU A 46 -24.96 3.19 -3.53
C GLU A 46 -26.35 3.77 -3.77
N SER A 47 -26.45 4.89 -4.52
CA SER A 47 -27.70 5.59 -4.78
C SER A 47 -28.39 5.19 -6.08
N GLU A 48 -27.69 4.57 -7.03
CA GLU A 48 -28.19 4.22 -8.38
C GLU A 48 -29.05 5.37 -8.97
N PRO A 49 -28.45 6.57 -9.17
CA PRO A 49 -29.22 7.77 -9.52
C PRO A 49 -29.56 7.82 -11.01
N ASP A 50 -30.70 8.43 -11.33
CA ASP A 50 -31.11 8.78 -12.69
C ASP A 50 -30.43 10.08 -13.14
N GLU A 51 -30.15 11.01 -12.22
CA GLU A 51 -29.51 12.30 -12.45
C GLU A 51 -28.41 12.57 -11.43
N VAL A 52 -27.38 13.33 -11.81
CA VAL A 52 -26.26 13.71 -10.96
C VAL A 52 -25.91 15.17 -11.12
N ALA A 53 -26.00 15.94 -10.04
CA ALA A 53 -25.55 17.33 -9.95
C ALA A 53 -24.31 17.43 -9.05
N VAL A 54 -23.29 18.18 -9.47
CA VAL A 54 -22.11 18.43 -8.61
C VAL A 54 -22.02 19.92 -8.32
N ALA A 55 -22.30 20.29 -7.07
CA ALA A 55 -22.30 21.67 -6.60
C ALA A 55 -20.88 22.12 -6.20
N PHE A 56 -20.47 23.31 -6.64
CA PHE A 56 -19.22 23.94 -6.22
C PHE A 56 -19.44 25.38 -5.76
N ASP A 57 -18.69 25.78 -4.74
CA ASP A 57 -18.63 27.17 -4.30
C ASP A 57 -17.89 28.03 -5.31
N LEU A 58 -18.35 29.27 -5.50
CA LEU A 58 -17.63 30.31 -6.21
C LEU A 58 -16.79 31.17 -5.24
N LYS A 59 -15.74 31.80 -5.75
CA LYS A 59 -14.87 32.68 -4.95
C LYS A 59 -15.52 34.03 -4.57
N ALA A 60 -16.79 34.23 -4.96
CA ALA A 60 -17.53 35.46 -4.67
C ALA A 60 -18.07 35.48 -3.22
N PRO A 61 -18.15 36.64 -2.56
CA PRO A 61 -18.80 36.76 -1.24
C PRO A 61 -20.26 36.34 -1.32
N THR A 62 -20.71 35.53 -0.35
CA THR A 62 -22.08 35.06 -0.27
C THR A 62 -22.94 36.05 0.52
N PHE A 63 -24.27 35.87 0.52
CA PHE A 63 -25.16 36.66 1.34
C PHE A 63 -24.84 36.60 2.85
N ARG A 64 -24.29 35.45 3.33
CA ARG A 64 -23.85 35.29 4.73
C ARG A 64 -22.68 36.21 5.08
N HIS A 65 -21.72 36.39 4.18
CA HIS A 65 -20.63 37.35 4.36
C HIS A 65 -21.12 38.79 4.40
N LYS A 66 -22.25 39.12 3.72
CA LYS A 66 -22.85 40.45 3.76
C LYS A 66 -23.67 40.67 5.07
N MET A 67 -24.15 39.62 5.70
CA MET A 67 -24.90 39.68 6.95
C MET A 67 -23.98 39.73 8.17
N TYR A 68 -22.83 39.07 8.14
CA TYR A 68 -21.90 38.97 9.26
C TYR A 68 -20.44 38.94 8.78
N ASP A 69 -19.72 40.01 9.04
CA ASP A 69 -18.31 40.17 8.60
C ASP A 69 -17.38 39.10 9.18
N GLY A 70 -17.73 38.52 10.33
CA GLY A 70 -17.01 37.45 10.98
C GLY A 70 -17.20 36.08 10.33
N TYR A 71 -18.13 35.90 9.40
CA TYR A 71 -18.46 34.60 8.82
C TYR A 71 -17.27 33.98 8.06
N LYS A 72 -16.90 32.76 8.44
CA LYS A 72 -15.74 32.03 7.88
C LYS A 72 -14.39 32.74 7.96
N ALA A 73 -14.26 33.82 8.77
CA ALA A 73 -13.02 34.63 8.87
C ALA A 73 -11.83 33.83 9.45
N THR A 74 -12.08 32.77 10.19
CA THR A 74 -11.06 31.90 10.80
C THR A 74 -10.63 30.72 9.92
N ARG A 75 -11.22 30.54 8.75
CA ARG A 75 -10.87 29.45 7.84
C ARG A 75 -9.45 29.63 7.28
N HIS A 76 -8.64 28.59 7.37
CA HIS A 76 -7.33 28.56 6.72
C HIS A 76 -7.45 28.53 5.19
N LYS A 77 -6.49 29.14 4.51
CA LYS A 77 -6.39 29.06 3.05
C LYS A 77 -6.30 27.59 2.62
N MET A 78 -6.99 27.24 1.54
CA MET A 78 -6.89 25.92 0.90
C MET A 78 -5.43 25.63 0.54
N PRO A 79 -4.91 24.44 0.80
CA PRO A 79 -3.57 24.02 0.35
C PRO A 79 -3.41 24.22 -1.17
N ASP A 80 -2.26 24.70 -1.58
CA ASP A 80 -2.01 24.98 -3.00
C ASP A 80 -2.05 23.68 -3.83
N GLU A 81 -1.68 22.55 -3.23
CA GLU A 81 -1.78 21.21 -3.82
C GLU A 81 -3.22 20.80 -4.11
N LEU A 82 -4.18 21.14 -3.25
CA LEU A 82 -5.60 20.88 -3.51
C LEU A 82 -6.16 21.89 -4.50
N ALA A 83 -5.79 23.14 -4.39
CA ALA A 83 -6.24 24.21 -5.27
C ALA A 83 -5.88 23.94 -6.73
N ALA A 84 -4.73 23.31 -7.00
CA ALA A 84 -4.30 22.90 -8.33
C ALA A 84 -5.15 21.74 -8.91
N GLN A 85 -5.68 20.87 -8.05
CA GLN A 85 -6.44 19.69 -8.48
C GLN A 85 -7.92 19.98 -8.75
N LEU A 86 -8.52 20.99 -8.12
CA LEU A 86 -9.95 21.31 -8.29
C LEU A 86 -10.37 21.59 -9.73
N PRO A 87 -9.64 22.41 -10.53
CA PRO A 87 -9.97 22.63 -11.94
C PRO A 87 -9.97 21.33 -12.75
N VAL A 88 -9.04 20.43 -12.45
CA VAL A 88 -8.91 19.14 -13.15
C VAL A 88 -10.05 18.20 -12.78
N ILE A 89 -10.50 18.18 -11.49
CA ILE A 89 -11.70 17.45 -11.09
C ILE A 89 -12.91 17.92 -11.87
N ARG A 90 -13.12 19.23 -11.97
CA ARG A 90 -14.25 19.83 -12.71
C ARG A 90 -14.20 19.50 -14.21
N GLN A 91 -12.99 19.55 -14.80
CA GLN A 91 -12.77 19.16 -16.19
C GLN A 91 -13.12 17.68 -16.42
N LEU A 92 -12.65 16.77 -15.55
CA LEU A 92 -12.96 15.35 -15.66
C LEU A 92 -14.45 15.05 -15.50
N LEU A 93 -15.14 15.74 -14.57
CA LEU A 93 -16.58 15.61 -14.41
C LEU A 93 -17.33 16.00 -15.70
N ALA A 94 -16.98 17.13 -16.30
CA ALA A 94 -17.56 17.57 -17.56
C ALA A 94 -17.30 16.57 -18.72
N LEU A 95 -16.06 16.06 -18.82
CA LEU A 95 -15.68 15.06 -19.81
C LEU A 95 -16.39 13.72 -19.63
N LEU A 96 -16.73 13.37 -18.39
CA LEU A 96 -17.51 12.17 -18.06
C LEU A 96 -19.02 12.38 -18.20
N GLY A 97 -19.48 13.60 -18.53
CA GLY A 97 -20.89 13.93 -18.76
C GLY A 97 -21.66 14.40 -17.53
N TYR A 98 -21.00 14.63 -16.38
CA TYR A 98 -21.62 15.15 -15.18
C TYR A 98 -21.73 16.67 -15.22
N ARG A 99 -22.90 17.20 -14.80
CA ARG A 99 -23.17 18.63 -14.82
C ARG A 99 -22.76 19.30 -13.52
N GLU A 100 -21.93 20.33 -13.64
CA GLU A 100 -21.56 21.22 -12.56
C GLU A 100 -22.67 22.25 -12.29
N VAL A 101 -22.89 22.58 -11.01
CA VAL A 101 -23.87 23.60 -10.58
C VAL A 101 -23.18 24.61 -9.68
N THR A 102 -23.32 25.87 -10.01
CA THR A 102 -22.82 27.01 -9.22
C THR A 102 -23.84 28.14 -9.23
N ALA A 103 -23.86 28.94 -8.17
CA ALA A 103 -24.72 30.16 -8.11
C ALA A 103 -23.94 31.29 -7.43
N GLU A 104 -23.84 32.45 -8.10
CA GLU A 104 -23.11 33.59 -7.55
C GLU A 104 -23.83 34.18 -6.33
N GLY A 105 -23.10 34.37 -5.24
CA GLY A 105 -23.61 34.86 -3.97
C GLY A 105 -24.26 33.81 -3.06
N TRP A 106 -24.23 32.53 -3.49
CA TRP A 106 -24.76 31.38 -2.76
C TRP A 106 -23.63 30.37 -2.47
N GLU A 107 -23.86 29.49 -1.51
CA GLU A 107 -22.96 28.41 -1.17
C GLU A 107 -23.43 27.07 -1.75
N ALA A 108 -22.52 26.10 -1.90
CA ALA A 108 -22.88 24.76 -2.38
C ALA A 108 -23.98 24.11 -1.53
N ASP A 109 -23.97 24.32 -0.21
CA ASP A 109 -25.02 23.82 0.69
C ASP A 109 -26.42 24.36 0.34
N ASP A 110 -26.51 25.62 -0.09
CA ASP A 110 -27.80 26.21 -0.51
C ASP A 110 -28.26 25.62 -1.86
N ILE A 111 -27.35 25.25 -2.74
CA ILE A 111 -27.62 24.49 -3.96
C ILE A 111 -28.18 23.11 -3.61
N LEU A 112 -27.52 22.39 -2.65
CA LEU A 112 -28.00 21.11 -2.14
C LEU A 112 -29.45 21.26 -1.57
N GLY A 113 -29.67 22.27 -0.73
CA GLY A 113 -30.96 22.55 -0.16
C GLY A 113 -32.05 22.85 -1.20
N THR A 114 -31.72 23.63 -2.24
CA THR A 114 -32.64 23.98 -3.32
C THR A 114 -33.03 22.75 -4.14
N LEU A 115 -32.10 21.90 -4.50
CA LEU A 115 -32.37 20.67 -5.25
C LEU A 115 -33.15 19.65 -4.40
N ALA A 116 -32.83 19.53 -3.11
CA ALA A 116 -33.59 18.69 -2.19
C ALA A 116 -35.06 19.15 -2.08
N ALA A 117 -35.31 20.47 -1.95
CA ALA A 117 -36.66 21.03 -1.89
C ALA A 117 -37.42 20.82 -3.22
N ALA A 118 -36.74 20.94 -4.36
CA ALA A 118 -37.32 20.66 -5.67
C ALA A 118 -37.72 19.19 -5.84
N CYS A 119 -36.86 18.23 -5.40
CA CYS A 119 -37.21 16.82 -5.37
C CYS A 119 -38.39 16.52 -4.45
N ALA A 120 -38.38 17.09 -3.27
CA ALA A 120 -39.51 16.93 -2.31
C ALA A 120 -40.84 17.42 -2.90
N ALA A 121 -40.85 18.55 -3.63
CA ALA A 121 -42.05 19.08 -4.29
C ALA A 121 -42.58 18.13 -5.40
N ARG A 122 -41.73 17.30 -6.00
CA ARG A 122 -42.08 16.29 -7.01
C ARG A 122 -42.31 14.89 -6.42
N SER A 123 -42.01 14.69 -5.16
CA SER A 123 -41.95 13.37 -4.50
C SER A 123 -40.88 12.43 -5.11
N ASP A 124 -39.77 13.01 -5.52
CA ASP A 124 -38.56 12.32 -6.01
C ASP A 124 -37.60 12.04 -4.84
N ASP A 125 -36.81 10.98 -4.95
CA ASP A 125 -35.74 10.69 -3.99
C ASP A 125 -34.52 11.59 -4.26
N CYS A 126 -34.01 12.23 -3.21
CA CYS A 126 -32.80 13.05 -3.27
C CYS A 126 -31.71 12.49 -2.35
N PHE A 127 -30.54 12.23 -2.92
CA PHE A 127 -29.35 11.81 -2.16
C PHE A 127 -28.33 12.95 -2.15
N LEU A 128 -28.01 13.46 -0.95
CA LEU A 128 -27.03 14.54 -0.76
C LEU A 128 -25.71 13.96 -0.29
N ALA A 129 -24.68 14.02 -1.13
CA ALA A 129 -23.36 13.53 -0.79
C ALA A 129 -22.44 14.65 -0.34
N THR A 130 -22.11 14.71 0.94
CA THR A 130 -21.25 15.74 1.54
C THR A 130 -20.44 15.20 2.70
N GLY A 131 -19.38 15.87 3.11
CA GLY A 131 -18.69 15.64 4.38
C GLY A 131 -19.13 16.59 5.48
N ASP A 132 -20.04 17.53 5.19
CA ASP A 132 -20.54 18.50 6.14
C ASP A 132 -21.78 17.98 6.87
N ARG A 133 -21.78 18.12 8.20
CA ARG A 133 -22.90 17.70 9.06
C ARG A 133 -24.06 18.68 9.03
N ASP A 134 -23.84 19.90 8.58
CA ASP A 134 -24.87 20.92 8.48
C ASP A 134 -25.97 20.52 7.50
N SER A 135 -25.60 19.81 6.44
CA SER A 135 -26.56 19.28 5.48
C SER A 135 -27.53 18.25 6.07
N LEU A 136 -27.29 17.73 7.30
CA LEU A 136 -28.23 16.84 7.99
C LEU A 136 -29.57 17.53 8.32
N GLN A 137 -29.61 18.87 8.36
CA GLN A 137 -30.86 19.64 8.51
C GLN A 137 -31.84 19.46 7.33
N LEU A 138 -31.32 19.03 6.17
CA LEU A 138 -32.08 18.81 4.93
C LEU A 138 -32.71 17.41 4.84
N VAL A 139 -32.34 16.49 5.75
CA VAL A 139 -32.90 15.13 5.77
C VAL A 139 -34.42 15.17 5.98
N SER A 140 -35.13 14.43 5.13
CA SER A 140 -36.57 14.31 5.12
C SER A 140 -37.01 12.93 4.63
N ASP A 141 -38.31 12.72 4.45
CA ASP A 141 -38.84 11.46 3.91
C ASP A 141 -38.40 11.19 2.45
N THR A 142 -38.05 12.24 1.73
CA THR A 142 -37.53 12.14 0.32
C THR A 142 -36.06 12.47 0.20
N THR A 143 -35.41 12.97 1.23
CA THR A 143 -34.02 13.40 1.20
C THR A 143 -33.15 12.60 2.17
N THR A 144 -32.16 11.90 1.66
CA THR A 144 -31.17 11.14 2.43
C THR A 144 -29.79 11.77 2.26
N VAL A 145 -29.06 11.97 3.37
CA VAL A 145 -27.67 12.45 3.33
C VAL A 145 -26.68 11.28 3.36
N LEU A 146 -25.85 11.20 2.34
CA LEU A 146 -24.70 10.30 2.24
C LEU A 146 -23.47 11.01 2.81
N LEU A 147 -23.28 10.87 4.13
CA LEU A 147 -22.23 11.59 4.85
C LEU A 147 -20.87 10.93 4.64
N ALA A 148 -19.99 11.59 3.91
CA ALA A 148 -18.62 11.13 3.71
C ALA A 148 -17.81 11.29 5.01
N THR A 149 -17.31 10.20 5.56
CA THR A 149 -16.47 10.16 6.76
C THR A 149 -15.13 9.51 6.45
N THR A 150 -14.09 9.89 7.18
CA THR A 150 -12.77 9.24 7.05
C THR A 150 -12.47 8.49 8.34
N ALA A 151 -12.32 7.18 8.26
CA ALA A 151 -11.91 6.36 9.38
C ALA A 151 -10.68 5.52 8.98
N LEU A 152 -9.59 5.62 9.76
CA LEU A 152 -8.34 4.87 9.55
C LEU A 152 -7.75 5.04 8.13
N GLY A 153 -7.83 6.25 7.56
CA GLY A 153 -7.27 6.54 6.23
C GLY A 153 -8.11 5.96 5.07
N ARG A 154 -9.35 5.52 5.31
CA ARG A 154 -10.29 5.10 4.27
C ARG A 154 -11.54 5.96 4.32
N SER A 155 -11.96 6.45 3.17
CA SER A 155 -13.26 7.13 3.03
C SER A 155 -14.36 6.09 3.18
N LYS A 156 -15.36 6.41 4.00
CA LYS A 156 -16.58 5.62 4.19
C LYS A 156 -17.77 6.55 4.12
N THR A 157 -18.82 6.15 3.43
CA THR A 157 -20.11 6.82 3.44
C THR A 157 -20.96 6.26 4.56
N VAL A 158 -21.70 7.13 5.25
CA VAL A 158 -22.70 6.78 6.25
C VAL A 158 -24.02 7.36 5.80
N THR A 159 -24.99 6.50 5.58
CA THR A 159 -26.35 6.89 5.19
C THR A 159 -27.07 7.47 6.39
N MET A 160 -27.61 8.66 6.25
CA MET A 160 -28.33 9.43 7.28
C MET A 160 -29.72 9.76 6.78
N ASP A 161 -30.69 9.00 7.20
CA ASP A 161 -32.13 9.26 7.08
C ASP A 161 -32.71 9.89 8.38
N VAL A 162 -33.97 10.10 8.40
CA VAL A 162 -34.66 10.73 9.57
C VAL A 162 -34.47 9.93 10.86
N ASP A 163 -34.54 8.60 10.76
CA ASP A 163 -34.39 7.72 11.92
C ASP A 163 -32.95 7.67 12.42
N ALA A 164 -31.99 7.60 11.51
CA ALA A 164 -30.55 7.63 11.82
C ALA A 164 -30.13 8.96 12.49
N VAL A 165 -30.68 10.08 12.04
CA VAL A 165 -30.46 11.38 12.69
C VAL A 165 -31.06 11.40 14.11
N LYS A 166 -32.30 10.95 14.29
CA LYS A 166 -32.94 10.87 15.62
C LYS A 166 -32.22 9.92 16.56
N GLU A 167 -31.81 8.72 16.07
CA GLU A 167 -31.06 7.75 16.87
C GLU A 167 -29.72 8.33 17.35
N LYS A 168 -29.01 8.99 16.46
CA LYS A 168 -27.67 9.49 16.74
C LYS A 168 -27.63 10.76 17.60
N TYR A 169 -28.56 11.69 17.36
CA TYR A 169 -28.53 13.02 17.97
C TYR A 169 -29.70 13.28 18.98
N GLY A 170 -30.71 12.42 18.96
CA GLY A 170 -31.89 12.58 19.83
C GLY A 170 -32.78 13.78 19.49
N VAL A 171 -32.64 14.33 18.29
CA VAL A 171 -33.41 15.48 17.75
C VAL A 171 -33.79 15.21 16.31
N THR A 172 -34.80 15.91 15.78
CA THR A 172 -35.16 15.83 14.37
C THR A 172 -34.16 16.56 13.50
N PRO A 173 -34.05 16.23 12.19
CA PRO A 173 -33.15 16.92 11.27
C PRO A 173 -33.27 18.46 11.36
N ARG A 174 -34.47 19.01 11.36
CA ARG A 174 -34.70 20.46 11.43
C ARG A 174 -34.25 21.09 12.75
N GLN A 175 -34.36 20.35 13.84
CA GLN A 175 -33.89 20.83 15.16
C GLN A 175 -32.38 20.97 15.28
N LEU A 176 -31.59 20.40 14.32
CA LEU A 176 -30.13 20.61 14.28
C LEU A 176 -29.78 22.10 14.06
N ILE A 177 -30.62 22.85 13.34
CA ILE A 177 -30.45 24.31 13.18
C ILE A 177 -30.58 25.02 14.54
N ASP A 178 -31.58 24.63 15.30
CA ASP A 178 -31.84 25.20 16.66
C ASP A 178 -30.65 24.89 17.59
N VAL A 179 -30.13 23.64 17.54
CA VAL A 179 -28.94 23.25 18.31
C VAL A 179 -27.74 24.11 17.91
N LYS A 180 -27.49 24.27 16.59
CA LYS A 180 -26.39 25.06 16.06
C LYS A 180 -26.53 26.54 16.43
N SER A 181 -27.76 27.08 16.44
CA SER A 181 -28.01 28.48 16.83
C SER A 181 -27.63 28.77 18.28
N LEU A 182 -27.80 27.80 19.18
CA LEU A 182 -27.42 27.92 20.58
C LEU A 182 -25.93 27.71 20.83
N MET A 183 -25.32 26.67 20.23
CA MET A 183 -23.91 26.34 20.51
C MET A 183 -22.88 27.11 19.65
N GLY A 184 -23.36 27.73 18.56
CA GLY A 184 -22.49 28.31 17.55
C GLY A 184 -21.73 27.26 16.71
N ASP A 185 -20.84 27.74 15.85
CA ASP A 185 -19.93 26.90 15.06
C ASP A 185 -18.56 27.58 14.93
N THR A 186 -17.55 26.94 15.48
CA THR A 186 -16.17 27.45 15.42
C THR A 186 -15.54 27.32 14.03
N SER A 187 -15.99 26.38 13.20
CA SER A 187 -15.46 26.20 11.84
C SER A 187 -15.90 27.30 10.89
N ASP A 188 -17.14 27.78 11.04
CA ASP A 188 -17.72 28.85 10.26
C ASP A 188 -17.78 30.19 11.01
N ASN A 189 -17.21 30.22 12.22
CA ASN A 189 -17.18 31.38 13.10
C ASN A 189 -18.58 31.94 13.37
N ILE A 190 -19.57 31.04 13.57
CA ILE A 190 -20.92 31.37 13.97
C ILE A 190 -20.93 31.50 15.49
N PRO A 191 -21.40 32.66 16.06
CA PRO A 191 -21.14 32.99 17.46
C PRO A 191 -21.89 32.13 18.48
N GLY A 192 -23.17 31.78 18.24
CA GLY A 192 -24.01 31.08 19.20
C GLY A 192 -24.27 31.91 20.47
N VAL A 193 -24.61 31.22 21.57
CA VAL A 193 -24.83 31.79 22.92
C VAL A 193 -23.64 31.45 23.80
N LYS A 194 -23.05 32.43 24.45
CA LYS A 194 -21.88 32.28 25.31
C LYS A 194 -22.11 31.23 26.40
N GLY A 195 -21.20 30.28 26.51
CA GLY A 195 -21.21 29.23 27.54
C GLY A 195 -22.27 28.14 27.36
N ILE A 196 -22.92 28.08 26.19
CA ILE A 196 -23.77 26.95 25.77
C ILE A 196 -22.97 26.12 24.76
N GLY A 197 -22.45 25.00 25.22
CA GLY A 197 -21.78 24.02 24.36
C GLY A 197 -22.73 22.93 23.86
N GLU A 198 -22.20 22.05 22.98
CA GLU A 198 -22.95 20.99 22.27
C GLU A 198 -23.94 20.23 23.20
N LYS A 199 -23.42 19.66 24.31
CA LYS A 199 -24.27 18.87 25.24
C LYS A 199 -25.44 19.66 25.82
N SER A 200 -25.21 20.93 26.15
CA SER A 200 -26.27 21.80 26.71
C SER A 200 -27.28 22.18 25.64
N ALA A 201 -26.84 22.51 24.43
CA ALA A 201 -27.70 22.84 23.32
C ALA A 201 -28.65 21.68 22.97
N PHE A 202 -28.11 20.46 22.83
CA PHE A 202 -28.96 19.28 22.62
C PHE A 202 -29.95 19.05 23.73
N THR A 203 -29.55 19.16 25.00
CA THR A 203 -30.48 19.00 26.15
C THR A 203 -31.61 20.01 26.11
N LEU A 204 -31.33 21.27 25.77
CA LEU A 204 -32.33 22.32 25.70
C LEU A 204 -33.33 22.07 24.57
N ILE A 205 -32.84 21.74 23.37
CA ILE A 205 -33.69 21.51 22.20
C ILE A 205 -34.52 20.23 22.35
N GLN A 206 -33.96 19.17 22.90
CA GLN A 206 -34.69 17.93 23.20
C GLN A 206 -35.87 18.20 24.16
N LYS A 207 -35.72 19.13 25.12
CA LYS A 207 -36.73 19.43 26.11
C LYS A 207 -37.77 20.45 25.62
N TYR A 208 -37.35 21.54 24.99
CA TYR A 208 -38.20 22.67 24.64
C TYR A 208 -38.60 22.70 23.16
N GLY A 209 -38.04 21.78 22.33
CA GLY A 209 -38.48 21.56 20.95
C GLY A 209 -37.85 22.48 19.92
N SER A 210 -37.58 23.75 20.23
CA SER A 210 -37.01 24.73 19.31
C SER A 210 -36.27 25.84 20.03
N LEU A 211 -35.53 26.68 19.29
CA LEU A 211 -34.94 27.91 19.81
C LEU A 211 -35.96 28.81 20.46
N GLU A 212 -37.11 29.05 19.78
CA GLU A 212 -38.22 29.83 20.34
C GLU A 212 -38.79 29.19 21.62
N GLY A 213 -38.89 27.84 21.64
CA GLY A 213 -39.33 27.11 22.83
C GLY A 213 -38.40 27.32 24.02
N VAL A 214 -37.08 27.36 23.81
CA VAL A 214 -36.11 27.68 24.87
C VAL A 214 -36.32 29.09 25.39
N TYR A 215 -36.51 30.07 24.51
CA TYR A 215 -36.75 31.46 24.92
C TYR A 215 -38.13 31.68 25.57
N ALA A 216 -39.17 30.93 25.18
CA ALA A 216 -40.50 30.99 25.82
C ALA A 216 -40.46 30.50 27.28
N HIS A 217 -39.51 29.64 27.64
CA HIS A 217 -39.35 29.13 29.01
C HIS A 217 -38.21 29.83 29.79
N LEU A 218 -37.65 30.90 29.21
CA LEU A 218 -36.55 31.62 29.84
C LEU A 218 -36.89 32.21 31.18
N ASP A 219 -38.12 32.71 31.38
CA ASP A 219 -38.57 33.34 32.61
C ASP A 219 -39.02 32.33 33.68
N ASP A 220 -39.22 31.07 33.35
CA ASP A 220 -39.59 30.04 34.32
C ASP A 220 -38.39 29.62 35.17
N THR A 221 -38.24 30.29 36.33
CA THR A 221 -37.15 30.01 37.27
C THR A 221 -37.35 28.73 38.09
N THR A 222 -38.49 28.08 37.99
CA THR A 222 -38.77 26.79 38.65
C THR A 222 -38.17 25.63 37.89
N ASP A 223 -38.01 25.77 36.59
CA ASP A 223 -37.33 24.79 35.73
C ASP A 223 -35.80 24.87 35.88
N LYS A 224 -35.24 23.82 36.47
CA LYS A 224 -33.80 23.72 36.73
C LYS A 224 -32.95 23.27 35.50
N THR A 225 -33.57 23.00 34.36
CA THR A 225 -32.87 22.57 33.13
C THR A 225 -32.01 23.70 32.58
N ILE A 226 -32.55 24.95 32.60
CA ILE A 226 -31.78 26.15 32.28
C ILE A 226 -31.12 26.64 33.56
N LYS A 227 -29.83 26.46 33.71
CA LYS A 227 -29.07 26.92 34.88
C LYS A 227 -29.08 28.46 34.97
N PRO A 228 -28.99 29.06 36.18
CA PRO A 228 -29.08 30.53 36.36
C PRO A 228 -28.14 31.30 35.42
N LYS A 229 -26.88 30.88 35.31
CA LYS A 229 -25.86 31.51 34.43
C LYS A 229 -26.14 31.30 32.93
N GLN A 230 -26.72 30.18 32.55
CA GLN A 230 -27.15 29.95 31.17
C GLN A 230 -28.34 30.82 30.81
N ARG A 231 -29.22 31.05 31.75
CA ARG A 231 -30.42 31.93 31.60
C ARG A 231 -29.99 33.37 31.34
N GLU A 232 -29.00 33.86 32.09
CA GLU A 232 -28.40 35.17 31.90
C GLU A 232 -27.79 35.30 30.48
N HIS A 233 -26.94 34.34 30.08
CA HIS A 233 -26.30 34.36 28.76
C HIS A 233 -27.34 34.24 27.62
N LEU A 234 -28.39 33.41 27.77
CA LEU A 234 -29.45 33.31 26.78
C LEU A 234 -30.17 34.65 26.61
N ALA A 235 -30.43 35.36 27.72
CA ALA A 235 -31.09 36.67 27.68
C ALA A 235 -30.21 37.75 27.01
N GLU A 236 -28.90 37.75 27.34
CA GLU A 236 -27.95 38.71 26.80
C GLU A 236 -27.65 38.46 25.31
N ASP A 237 -27.48 37.20 24.90
CA ASP A 237 -27.01 36.82 23.56
C ASP A 237 -28.19 36.44 22.63
N ARG A 238 -29.44 36.83 22.93
CA ARG A 238 -30.59 36.46 22.10
C ARG A 238 -30.43 36.86 20.65
N ALA A 239 -29.99 38.07 20.38
CA ALA A 239 -29.74 38.54 19.01
C ALA A 239 -28.64 37.73 18.29
N MET A 240 -27.62 37.23 19.04
CA MET A 240 -26.60 36.37 18.49
C MET A 240 -27.11 34.97 18.16
N ALA A 241 -28.03 34.42 18.98
CA ALA A 241 -28.69 33.15 18.68
C ALA A 241 -29.56 33.23 17.42
N GLU A 242 -30.33 34.30 17.28
CA GLU A 242 -31.20 34.57 16.11
C GLU A 242 -30.36 34.78 14.85
N LEU A 243 -29.26 35.52 14.94
CA LEU A 243 -28.26 35.65 13.86
C LEU A 243 -27.65 34.28 13.49
N SER A 244 -27.27 33.51 14.50
CA SER A 244 -26.67 32.16 14.31
C SER A 244 -27.65 31.20 13.66
N TYR A 245 -28.95 31.28 14.01
CA TYR A 245 -30.01 30.53 13.35
C TYR A 245 -30.10 30.88 11.86
N THR A 246 -30.08 32.17 11.53
CA THR A 246 -30.15 32.65 10.15
C THR A 246 -28.90 32.23 9.35
N LEU A 247 -27.68 32.34 9.92
CA LEU A 247 -26.44 31.96 9.29
C LEU A 247 -26.31 30.43 9.11
N GLY A 248 -26.80 29.65 10.08
CA GLY A 248 -26.76 28.19 10.06
C GLY A 248 -27.84 27.54 9.21
N THR A 249 -28.88 28.29 8.81
CA THR A 249 -29.97 27.77 7.98
C THR A 249 -29.51 27.68 6.52
N ILE A 250 -29.63 26.48 5.93
CA ILE A 250 -29.45 26.25 4.51
C ILE A 250 -30.71 26.75 3.78
N ARG A 251 -30.52 27.62 2.79
CA ARG A 251 -31.60 28.15 1.97
C ARG A 251 -31.96 27.18 0.85
N THR A 252 -33.22 27.28 0.39
CA THR A 252 -33.80 26.35 -0.61
C THR A 252 -34.30 27.07 -1.86
N ASP A 253 -33.83 28.29 -2.08
CA ASP A 253 -34.28 29.19 -3.16
C ASP A 253 -33.14 29.78 -3.98
N ALA A 254 -32.01 29.04 -4.10
CA ALA A 254 -30.90 29.43 -4.97
C ALA A 254 -31.36 29.49 -6.44
N PRO A 255 -30.90 30.49 -7.21
CA PRO A 255 -31.33 30.69 -8.61
C PRO A 255 -30.62 29.70 -9.56
N ILE A 256 -31.00 28.45 -9.48
CA ILE A 256 -30.49 27.36 -10.28
C ILE A 256 -31.59 26.64 -11.05
N ASP A 257 -31.20 25.83 -12.05
CA ASP A 257 -32.16 24.99 -12.77
C ASP A 257 -32.65 23.86 -11.85
N THR A 258 -33.95 23.76 -11.67
CA THR A 258 -34.59 22.72 -10.83
C THR A 258 -35.50 21.81 -11.63
N ALA A 259 -35.50 21.93 -12.98
CA ALA A 259 -36.34 21.11 -13.85
C ALA A 259 -35.93 19.62 -13.77
N GLU A 260 -36.90 18.75 -13.96
CA GLU A 260 -36.68 17.33 -14.14
C GLU A 260 -35.85 17.08 -15.43
N GLY A 261 -34.83 16.20 -15.36
CA GLY A 261 -33.90 15.94 -16.45
C GLY A 261 -32.76 16.94 -16.57
N ALA A 262 -32.77 18.01 -15.76
CA ALA A 262 -31.74 19.05 -15.83
C ALA A 262 -30.32 18.52 -15.57
N TYR A 263 -30.19 17.44 -14.83
CA TYR A 263 -28.91 16.86 -14.41
C TYR A 263 -28.72 15.42 -14.90
N ALA A 264 -29.42 15.04 -15.97
CA ALA A 264 -29.19 13.76 -16.66
C ALA A 264 -27.71 13.68 -17.09
N VAL A 265 -27.11 12.50 -16.87
CA VAL A 265 -25.71 12.29 -17.24
C VAL A 265 -25.57 12.28 -18.78
N GLY A 266 -24.85 13.26 -19.31
CA GLY A 266 -24.62 13.41 -20.74
C GLY A 266 -23.61 12.41 -21.31
N GLU A 267 -23.47 12.40 -22.63
CA GLU A 267 -22.47 11.55 -23.31
C GLU A 267 -21.02 11.93 -22.92
N GLY A 268 -20.77 13.21 -22.65
CA GLY A 268 -19.44 13.74 -22.38
C GLY A 268 -18.46 13.61 -23.56
N ASN A 269 -17.18 13.70 -23.28
CA ASN A 269 -16.10 13.36 -24.22
C ASN A 269 -15.22 12.28 -23.59
N LYS A 270 -15.66 11.04 -23.67
CA LYS A 270 -14.99 9.90 -23.02
C LYS A 270 -13.57 9.67 -23.54
N ALA A 271 -13.30 9.94 -24.83
CA ALA A 271 -11.96 9.81 -25.41
C ALA A 271 -10.96 10.80 -24.76
N GLU A 272 -11.40 12.04 -24.54
CA GLU A 272 -10.61 13.06 -23.87
C GLU A 272 -10.49 12.78 -22.35
N ALA A 273 -11.54 12.24 -21.73
CA ALA A 273 -11.49 11.80 -20.34
C ALA A 273 -10.44 10.70 -20.13
N VAL A 274 -10.39 9.71 -21.03
CA VAL A 274 -9.37 8.65 -21.00
C VAL A 274 -7.98 9.25 -21.18
N ARG A 275 -7.77 10.15 -22.15
CA ARG A 275 -6.48 10.83 -22.37
C ARG A 275 -6.02 11.56 -21.09
N LEU A 276 -6.89 12.38 -20.52
CA LEU A 276 -6.56 13.14 -19.30
C LEU A 276 -6.31 12.23 -18.10
N MET A 277 -7.08 11.15 -17.92
CA MET A 277 -6.83 10.15 -16.87
C MET A 277 -5.49 9.44 -17.06
N GLN A 278 -5.07 9.16 -18.29
CA GLN A 278 -3.77 8.57 -18.60
C GLN A 278 -2.63 9.54 -18.26
N GLU A 279 -2.75 10.81 -18.65
CA GLU A 279 -1.77 11.85 -18.31
C GLU A 279 -1.63 12.07 -16.80
N LEU A 280 -2.69 11.84 -16.05
CA LEU A 280 -2.70 11.91 -14.57
C LEU A 280 -2.34 10.58 -13.90
N GLU A 281 -1.94 9.56 -14.66
CA GLU A 281 -1.59 8.22 -14.18
C GLU A 281 -2.73 7.53 -13.40
N LEU A 282 -4.00 7.83 -13.74
CA LEU A 282 -5.20 7.31 -13.09
C LEU A 282 -5.74 6.03 -13.75
N HIS A 283 -4.86 5.16 -14.23
CA HIS A 283 -5.18 3.98 -15.06
C HIS A 283 -6.25 3.06 -14.46
N SER A 284 -6.22 2.85 -13.15
CA SER A 284 -7.21 2.00 -12.46
C SER A 284 -8.64 2.56 -12.53
N LEU A 285 -8.80 3.86 -12.70
CA LEU A 285 -10.10 4.51 -12.81
C LEU A 285 -10.70 4.33 -14.20
N ILE A 286 -9.89 4.29 -15.26
CA ILE A 286 -10.35 4.05 -16.63
C ILE A 286 -11.17 2.77 -16.70
N ALA A 287 -10.63 1.67 -16.15
CA ALA A 287 -11.34 0.38 -16.10
C ALA A 287 -12.61 0.44 -15.23
N ARG A 288 -12.57 1.15 -14.12
CA ARG A 288 -13.69 1.25 -13.18
C ARG A 288 -14.85 2.11 -13.69
N PHE A 289 -14.56 3.09 -14.56
CA PHE A 289 -15.57 3.85 -15.28
C PHE A 289 -16.08 3.15 -16.54
N GLY A 290 -15.59 1.93 -16.84
CA GLY A 290 -15.98 1.18 -18.05
C GLY A 290 -15.45 1.78 -19.34
N LEU A 291 -14.30 2.49 -19.26
CA LEU A 291 -13.71 3.20 -20.40
C LEU A 291 -12.53 2.45 -21.04
N SER A 292 -12.29 1.19 -20.68
CA SER A 292 -11.14 0.41 -21.17
C SER A 292 -11.10 0.23 -22.69
N ASP A 293 -12.27 0.18 -23.33
CA ASP A 293 -12.41 -0.01 -24.77
C ASP A 293 -12.45 1.32 -25.56
N ILE A 294 -12.35 2.45 -24.84
CA ILE A 294 -12.36 3.78 -25.47
C ILE A 294 -10.94 4.13 -25.88
N THR A 295 -10.75 4.37 -27.19
CA THR A 295 -9.50 4.91 -27.69
C THR A 295 -9.32 6.34 -27.16
N PRO A 296 -8.20 6.68 -26.52
CA PRO A 296 -7.96 8.03 -26.04
C PRO A 296 -7.94 9.03 -27.21
N ALA A 297 -8.35 10.27 -26.95
CA ALA A 297 -8.22 11.34 -27.93
C ALA A 297 -6.74 11.56 -28.28
N ALA A 298 -6.46 11.90 -29.53
CA ALA A 298 -5.11 12.26 -29.94
C ALA A 298 -4.63 13.48 -29.13
N ASP A 299 -3.39 13.44 -28.68
CA ASP A 299 -2.76 14.60 -28.04
C ASP A 299 -2.60 15.71 -29.08
N PRO A 300 -3.24 16.88 -28.91
CA PRO A 300 -3.17 17.97 -29.90
C PRO A 300 -1.75 18.51 -30.11
N GLU A 301 -0.85 18.33 -29.14
CA GLU A 301 0.56 18.72 -29.27
C GLU A 301 1.41 17.66 -30.00
N ARG A 302 0.84 16.46 -30.28
CA ARG A 302 1.53 15.28 -30.82
C ARG A 302 0.95 14.67 -32.05
N VAL A 303 -0.03 15.36 -32.69
CA VAL A 303 -0.54 14.87 -33.99
C VAL A 303 0.60 14.93 -34.99
N PRO A 304 1.07 13.80 -35.56
CA PRO A 304 2.09 13.80 -36.57
C PRO A 304 1.60 14.66 -37.75
N ALA A 305 2.48 15.43 -38.35
CA ALA A 305 2.15 16.25 -39.51
C ALA A 305 1.66 15.41 -40.73
N GLU A 306 2.03 14.13 -40.75
CA GLU A 306 1.60 13.13 -41.71
C GLU A 306 1.10 11.85 -40.99
N PRO A 307 0.16 11.10 -41.56
CA PRO A 307 -0.28 9.82 -41.03
C PRO A 307 0.91 8.86 -40.89
N LEU A 308 1.02 8.17 -39.74
CA LEU A 308 2.05 7.16 -39.55
C LEU A 308 1.83 6.00 -40.53
N PRO A 309 2.91 5.42 -41.10
CA PRO A 309 2.82 4.22 -41.95
C PRO A 309 2.25 3.04 -41.16
N GLU A 310 1.49 2.19 -41.82
CA GLU A 310 1.03 0.93 -41.28
C GLU A 310 2.19 -0.08 -41.22
N ALA A 311 2.17 -0.93 -40.20
CA ALA A 311 3.16 -1.99 -40.05
C ALA A 311 3.02 -3.04 -41.14
N GLU A 312 4.13 -3.58 -41.59
CA GLU A 312 4.17 -4.79 -42.38
C GLU A 312 4.06 -6.02 -41.43
N LEU A 313 3.05 -6.87 -41.66
CA LEU A 313 2.92 -8.14 -40.94
C LEU A 313 3.57 -9.24 -41.76
N ALA A 314 4.55 -9.94 -41.19
CA ALA A 314 5.26 -11.03 -41.83
C ALA A 314 5.42 -12.24 -40.91
N ALA A 315 5.67 -13.41 -41.48
CA ALA A 315 6.15 -14.57 -40.73
C ALA A 315 7.62 -14.37 -40.36
N LEU A 316 8.04 -14.90 -39.20
CA LEU A 316 9.44 -14.85 -38.80
C LEU A 316 10.31 -15.60 -39.84
N PRO A 317 11.43 -15.02 -40.33
CA PRO A 317 12.33 -15.73 -41.27
C PRO A 317 12.77 -17.10 -40.76
N ALA A 318 13.01 -18.05 -41.63
CA ALA A 318 13.52 -19.36 -41.26
C ALA A 318 14.85 -19.28 -40.51
N GLU A 319 15.70 -18.34 -40.91
CA GLU A 319 16.99 -18.01 -40.26
C GLU A 319 16.93 -16.54 -39.80
N PRO A 320 16.41 -16.28 -38.59
CA PRO A 320 16.30 -14.91 -38.11
C PRO A 320 17.68 -14.34 -37.75
N LYS A 321 17.91 -13.05 -38.08
CA LYS A 321 19.20 -12.37 -37.83
C LYS A 321 18.95 -10.91 -37.41
N GLY A 322 19.87 -10.38 -36.62
CA GLY A 322 19.87 -8.98 -36.19
C GLY A 322 19.14 -8.75 -34.88
N HIS A 323 18.71 -7.51 -34.70
CA HIS A 323 18.11 -7.08 -33.45
C HIS A 323 16.58 -7.02 -33.55
N TYR A 324 15.91 -7.59 -32.55
CA TYR A 324 14.44 -7.59 -32.42
C TYR A 324 14.01 -7.03 -31.09
N LEU A 325 12.88 -6.31 -31.12
CA LEU A 325 12.15 -5.92 -29.91
C LEU A 325 11.03 -6.94 -29.68
N VAL A 326 10.95 -7.54 -28.50
CA VAL A 326 9.96 -8.59 -28.22
C VAL A 326 9.06 -8.19 -27.08
N ALA A 327 7.77 -8.29 -27.29
CA ALA A 327 6.76 -8.04 -26.27
C ALA A 327 5.59 -9.01 -26.41
N ALA A 328 4.71 -9.01 -25.44
CA ALA A 328 3.48 -9.79 -25.47
C ALA A 328 2.26 -8.98 -25.04
N ARG A 329 1.11 -9.29 -25.63
CA ARG A 329 -0.17 -9.02 -24.98
C ARG A 329 -0.29 -10.03 -23.85
N PRO A 330 -0.44 -9.59 -22.59
CA PRO A 330 -0.41 -10.49 -21.45
C PRO A 330 -1.55 -11.49 -21.47
N ALA A 331 -1.35 -12.62 -20.81
CA ALA A 331 -2.39 -13.63 -20.61
C ALA A 331 -3.58 -13.05 -19.83
N VAL A 332 -4.78 -13.46 -20.20
CA VAL A 332 -5.99 -13.12 -19.45
C VAL A 332 -6.18 -14.16 -18.35
N MET A 333 -6.06 -13.72 -17.10
CA MET A 333 -6.23 -14.56 -15.92
C MET A 333 -7.65 -14.40 -15.36
N GLY A 334 -8.27 -15.50 -14.97
CA GLY A 334 -9.60 -15.52 -14.37
C GLY A 334 -9.66 -16.43 -13.14
N LYS A 335 -10.77 -16.37 -12.42
CA LYS A 335 -11.01 -17.24 -11.26
C LYS A 335 -11.97 -18.36 -11.63
N GLN A 336 -11.56 -19.60 -11.38
CA GLN A 336 -12.43 -20.77 -11.45
C GLN A 336 -12.52 -21.36 -10.02
N GLY A 337 -13.55 -20.96 -9.29
CA GLY A 337 -13.66 -21.23 -7.85
C GLY A 337 -12.56 -20.50 -7.07
N VAL A 338 -11.71 -21.25 -6.36
CA VAL A 338 -10.57 -20.71 -5.58
C VAL A 338 -9.30 -20.58 -6.42
N ARG A 339 -9.23 -21.22 -7.60
CA ARG A 339 -8.04 -21.24 -8.44
C ARG A 339 -8.02 -20.05 -9.41
N ILE A 340 -6.85 -19.42 -9.56
CA ILE A 340 -6.56 -18.50 -10.66
C ILE A 340 -6.16 -19.39 -11.84
N VAL A 341 -6.84 -19.23 -12.97
CA VAL A 341 -6.60 -19.99 -14.21
C VAL A 341 -6.34 -19.05 -15.36
N GLU A 342 -5.52 -19.49 -16.30
CA GLU A 342 -5.29 -18.78 -17.55
C GLU A 342 -6.49 -19.01 -18.47
N LEU A 343 -7.20 -17.93 -18.79
CA LEU A 343 -8.36 -17.98 -19.70
C LEU A 343 -7.93 -17.80 -21.16
N GLN A 344 -6.91 -16.98 -21.39
CA GLN A 344 -6.29 -16.78 -22.69
C GLN A 344 -4.78 -16.69 -22.53
N PRO A 345 -3.98 -17.41 -23.34
CA PRO A 345 -2.52 -17.35 -23.27
C PRO A 345 -1.99 -15.99 -23.70
N ALA A 346 -0.76 -15.69 -23.26
CA ALA A 346 -0.04 -14.53 -23.76
C ALA A 346 0.24 -14.69 -25.26
N VAL A 347 0.02 -13.63 -26.01
CA VAL A 347 0.29 -13.59 -27.47
C VAL A 347 1.54 -12.74 -27.71
N TRP A 348 2.57 -13.39 -28.21
CA TRP A 348 3.89 -12.77 -28.40
C TRP A 348 4.05 -12.20 -29.82
N TYR A 349 4.85 -11.16 -29.94
CA TYR A 349 5.28 -10.59 -31.20
C TYR A 349 6.70 -10.03 -31.11
N ALA A 350 7.37 -10.00 -32.25
CA ALA A 350 8.66 -9.33 -32.41
C ALA A 350 8.53 -8.18 -33.40
N VAL A 351 9.40 -7.18 -33.25
CA VAL A 351 9.48 -6.01 -34.12
C VAL A 351 10.91 -5.86 -34.63
N GLN A 352 11.07 -5.70 -35.93
CA GLN A 352 12.32 -5.31 -36.57
C GLN A 352 12.05 -4.22 -37.61
N GLY A 353 12.53 -3.00 -37.37
CA GLY A 353 12.20 -1.85 -38.18
C GLY A 353 10.69 -1.52 -38.13
N LYS A 354 9.99 -1.63 -39.25
CA LYS A 354 8.51 -1.44 -39.37
C LYS A 354 7.75 -2.76 -39.51
N THR A 355 8.47 -3.91 -39.51
CA THR A 355 7.85 -5.22 -39.67
C THR A 355 7.53 -5.81 -38.30
N VAL A 356 6.32 -6.31 -38.13
CA VAL A 356 5.84 -7.01 -36.93
C VAL A 356 5.65 -8.49 -37.25
N PHE A 357 6.25 -9.34 -36.45
CA PHE A 357 6.22 -10.79 -36.57
C PHE A 357 5.37 -11.36 -35.43
N PRO A 358 4.17 -11.90 -35.72
CA PRO A 358 3.46 -12.75 -34.77
C PRO A 358 4.31 -13.94 -34.41
N LEU A 359 4.45 -14.29 -33.13
CA LEU A 359 5.31 -15.37 -32.69
C LEU A 359 4.50 -16.50 -32.06
N GLU A 360 4.67 -17.69 -32.59
CA GLU A 360 4.28 -18.94 -31.95
C GLU A 360 5.42 -19.44 -31.03
N SER A 361 5.15 -20.52 -30.26
CA SER A 361 6.14 -21.07 -29.32
C SER A 361 7.45 -21.49 -30.02
N GLU A 362 7.38 -22.06 -31.21
CA GLU A 362 8.56 -22.47 -31.98
C GLU A 362 9.36 -21.26 -32.50
N ASP A 363 8.68 -20.19 -32.88
CA ASP A 363 9.31 -18.94 -33.33
C ASP A 363 10.10 -18.30 -32.19
N LEU A 364 9.54 -18.27 -30.97
CA LEU A 364 10.24 -17.79 -29.77
C LEU A 364 11.52 -18.57 -29.53
N LEU A 365 11.47 -19.90 -29.59
CA LEU A 365 12.65 -20.74 -29.39
C LEU A 365 13.75 -20.51 -30.44
N ARG A 366 13.37 -20.22 -31.71
CA ARG A 366 14.32 -19.85 -32.78
C ARG A 366 15.01 -18.51 -32.54
N LEU A 367 14.45 -17.64 -31.72
CA LEU A 367 15.03 -16.34 -31.34
C LEU A 367 15.91 -16.43 -30.07
N LEU A 368 15.48 -17.19 -29.05
CA LEU A 368 16.00 -17.10 -27.69
C LEU A 368 17.48 -17.53 -27.50
N ASP A 369 17.98 -18.48 -28.27
CA ASP A 369 19.38 -18.97 -28.18
C ASP A 369 20.10 -18.92 -29.54
N ASN A 370 19.69 -17.99 -30.41
CA ASN A 370 20.29 -17.78 -31.72
C ASN A 370 21.45 -16.79 -31.62
N LYS A 371 22.65 -17.20 -32.00
CA LYS A 371 23.87 -16.38 -31.94
C LYS A 371 23.85 -15.16 -32.86
N ASP A 372 23.05 -15.21 -33.93
CA ASP A 372 22.90 -14.12 -34.90
C ASP A 372 21.81 -13.14 -34.53
N VAL A 373 21.14 -13.31 -33.37
CA VAL A 373 20.03 -12.52 -32.89
C VAL A 373 20.34 -11.87 -31.54
N THR A 374 19.88 -10.63 -31.36
CA THR A 374 19.84 -9.96 -30.08
C THR A 374 18.42 -9.47 -29.80
N LEU A 375 17.97 -9.58 -28.56
CA LEU A 375 16.61 -9.27 -28.14
C LEU A 375 16.59 -8.22 -27.01
N ASP A 376 15.92 -7.09 -27.26
CA ASP A 376 15.39 -6.26 -26.19
C ASP A 376 13.95 -6.72 -25.93
N VAL A 377 13.63 -7.08 -24.70
CA VAL A 377 12.33 -7.67 -24.38
C VAL A 377 11.57 -6.81 -23.35
N PHE A 378 10.27 -6.98 -23.33
CA PHE A 378 9.45 -6.52 -22.21
C PHE A 378 9.03 -7.75 -21.40
N ASP A 379 9.57 -7.94 -20.18
CA ASP A 379 9.39 -9.10 -19.31
C ASP A 379 10.16 -10.36 -19.76
N SER A 380 11.41 -10.47 -19.36
CA SER A 380 12.31 -11.59 -19.73
C SER A 380 12.02 -12.89 -18.97
N ALA A 381 11.43 -12.85 -17.78
CA ALA A 381 11.25 -14.03 -16.93
C ALA A 381 10.49 -15.19 -17.61
N PRO A 382 9.36 -14.99 -18.30
CA PRO A 382 8.68 -16.07 -19.01
C PRO A 382 9.47 -16.56 -20.24
N LEU A 383 10.33 -15.75 -20.83
CA LEU A 383 11.18 -16.12 -21.95
C LEU A 383 12.35 -17.01 -21.49
N TYR A 384 13.01 -16.66 -20.39
CA TYR A 384 14.03 -17.52 -19.77
C TYR A 384 13.45 -18.89 -19.39
N ALA A 385 12.25 -18.93 -18.77
CA ALA A 385 11.60 -20.19 -18.43
C ALA A 385 11.34 -21.07 -19.67
N ARG A 386 10.93 -20.47 -20.80
CA ARG A 386 10.72 -21.21 -22.08
C ARG A 386 12.04 -21.71 -22.67
N ALA A 387 13.07 -20.87 -22.72
CA ALA A 387 14.39 -21.27 -23.20
C ALA A 387 14.94 -22.46 -22.41
N MET A 388 14.88 -22.37 -21.08
CA MET A 388 15.37 -23.43 -20.20
C MET A 388 14.56 -24.73 -20.30
N ALA A 389 13.26 -24.66 -20.49
CA ALA A 389 12.41 -25.83 -20.74
C ALA A 389 12.78 -26.54 -22.06
N ALA A 390 13.30 -25.83 -23.04
CA ALA A 390 13.80 -26.34 -24.29
C ALA A 390 15.30 -26.75 -24.27
N GLY A 391 15.97 -26.65 -23.12
CA GLY A 391 17.40 -26.97 -22.95
C GLY A 391 18.35 -25.81 -23.27
N GLY A 392 17.81 -24.60 -23.56
CA GLY A 392 18.59 -23.40 -23.81
C GLY A 392 18.71 -22.51 -22.56
N TRP A 393 19.19 -21.28 -22.74
CA TRP A 393 19.45 -20.33 -21.67
C TRP A 393 18.88 -18.93 -21.95
N GLY A 394 18.28 -18.70 -23.13
CA GLY A 394 17.82 -17.37 -23.55
C GLY A 394 18.96 -16.38 -23.77
N SER A 395 20.09 -16.87 -24.29
CA SER A 395 21.33 -16.09 -24.44
C SER A 395 21.25 -14.93 -25.42
N SER A 396 20.20 -14.86 -26.26
CA SER A 396 19.96 -13.75 -27.17
C SER A 396 19.34 -12.54 -26.47
N ILE A 397 18.78 -12.69 -25.26
CA ILE A 397 18.18 -11.59 -24.50
C ILE A 397 19.29 -10.73 -23.92
N ILE A 398 19.28 -9.43 -24.25
CA ILE A 398 20.30 -8.46 -23.82
C ILE A 398 19.73 -7.31 -22.99
N TRP A 399 18.39 -7.15 -22.93
CA TRP A 399 17.74 -6.09 -22.16
C TRP A 399 16.29 -6.43 -21.83
N ASP A 400 15.79 -5.90 -20.70
CA ASP A 400 14.42 -6.10 -20.20
C ASP A 400 13.80 -4.78 -19.75
N GLY A 401 12.74 -4.33 -20.45
CA GLY A 401 12.04 -3.08 -20.19
C GLY A 401 11.24 -3.06 -18.89
N LYS A 402 10.77 -4.22 -18.41
CA LYS A 402 10.01 -4.28 -17.15
C LYS A 402 10.93 -4.11 -15.94
N LEU A 403 12.13 -4.70 -15.97
CA LEU A 403 13.14 -4.50 -14.94
C LEU A 403 13.66 -3.06 -14.94
N ALA A 404 13.86 -2.47 -16.12
CA ALA A 404 14.18 -1.05 -16.25
C ALA A 404 13.11 -0.15 -15.64
N ALA A 405 11.82 -0.40 -15.95
CA ALA A 405 10.71 0.35 -15.37
C ALA A 405 10.66 0.25 -13.85
N TYR A 406 10.94 -0.93 -13.29
CA TYR A 406 11.03 -1.12 -11.85
C TYR A 406 12.17 -0.35 -11.20
N LEU A 407 13.34 -0.32 -11.80
CA LEU A 407 14.47 0.49 -11.32
C LEU A 407 14.11 1.98 -11.29
N LEU A 408 13.58 2.48 -12.39
CA LEU A 408 13.25 3.89 -12.57
C LEU A 408 12.10 4.37 -11.66
N ASP A 409 11.15 3.46 -11.32
CA ASP A 409 10.08 3.75 -10.36
C ASP A 409 9.63 2.49 -9.61
N ALA A 410 10.31 2.16 -8.52
CA ALA A 410 9.91 1.05 -7.63
C ALA A 410 8.62 1.30 -6.84
N SER A 411 7.97 2.47 -6.98
CA SER A 411 6.74 2.79 -6.27
C SER A 411 5.48 2.30 -6.98
N ALA A 412 5.56 2.01 -8.27
CA ALA A 412 4.47 1.49 -9.06
C ALA A 412 4.01 0.10 -8.57
N SER A 413 2.71 -0.12 -8.57
CA SER A 413 2.13 -1.41 -8.15
C SER A 413 2.19 -2.49 -9.23
N LYS A 414 2.33 -2.07 -10.50
CA LYS A 414 2.42 -2.93 -11.68
C LYS A 414 3.17 -2.19 -12.80
N TYR A 415 3.79 -2.94 -13.68
CA TYR A 415 4.48 -2.44 -14.87
C TYR A 415 3.78 -2.99 -16.09
N ASN A 416 2.90 -2.18 -16.69
CA ASN A 416 2.12 -2.51 -17.87
C ASN A 416 2.72 -1.77 -19.07
N LEU A 417 2.94 -2.47 -20.18
CA LEU A 417 3.60 -1.91 -21.37
C LEU A 417 2.86 -0.69 -21.93
N SER A 418 1.55 -0.77 -22.12
CA SER A 418 0.76 0.33 -22.67
C SER A 418 0.75 1.55 -21.74
N GLU A 419 0.70 1.34 -20.42
CA GLU A 419 0.79 2.42 -19.43
C GLU A 419 2.16 3.10 -19.44
N LEU A 420 3.23 2.32 -19.60
CA LEU A 420 4.59 2.86 -19.73
C LEU A 420 4.79 3.66 -21.01
N ILE A 421 4.26 3.20 -22.16
CA ILE A 421 4.29 3.95 -23.42
C ILE A 421 3.69 5.33 -23.23
N ILE A 422 2.56 5.40 -22.55
CA ILE A 422 1.87 6.68 -22.26
C ILE A 422 2.68 7.54 -21.30
N SER A 423 3.12 6.97 -20.16
CA SER A 423 3.84 7.73 -19.11
C SER A 423 5.20 8.24 -19.59
N TYR A 424 5.89 7.49 -20.44
CA TYR A 424 7.12 7.90 -21.11
C TYR A 424 6.87 8.77 -22.34
N ARG A 425 5.61 8.97 -22.73
CA ARG A 425 5.25 9.65 -23.96
C ARG A 425 6.08 9.09 -25.13
N ALA A 426 6.11 7.77 -25.26
CA ALA A 426 6.88 7.11 -26.29
C ALA A 426 6.22 7.33 -27.68
N ASP A 427 7.03 7.75 -28.65
CA ASP A 427 6.56 8.05 -30.00
C ASP A 427 6.48 6.77 -30.84
N ALA A 428 5.32 6.58 -31.49
CA ALA A 428 5.17 5.46 -32.41
C ALA A 428 5.79 5.79 -33.78
N ALA A 429 6.61 4.89 -34.28
CA ALA A 429 7.19 4.99 -35.63
C ALA A 429 6.24 4.49 -36.76
N PHE A 430 5.24 3.68 -36.36
CA PHE A 430 4.22 3.11 -37.27
C PHE A 430 3.00 2.70 -36.45
N THR A 431 1.88 2.44 -37.11
CA THR A 431 0.65 1.91 -36.53
C THR A 431 0.52 0.40 -36.82
N CYS A 432 -0.05 -0.34 -35.85
CA CYS A 432 -0.37 -1.75 -36.04
C CYS A 432 -1.68 -2.07 -35.33
N GLU A 433 -2.75 -2.39 -36.08
CA GLU A 433 -4.07 -2.66 -35.50
C GLU A 433 -4.03 -3.84 -34.50
N LYS A 434 -3.33 -4.91 -34.87
CA LYS A 434 -3.25 -6.13 -34.05
C LYS A 434 -2.42 -5.96 -32.77
N TRP A 435 -1.36 -5.14 -32.79
CA TRP A 435 -0.47 -4.82 -31.67
C TRP A 435 -0.23 -3.29 -31.61
N PRO A 436 -1.13 -2.53 -30.98
CA PRO A 436 -1.03 -1.07 -30.95
C PRO A 436 0.25 -0.53 -30.32
N ASP A 437 0.83 -1.29 -29.38
CA ASP A 437 2.06 -0.92 -28.66
C ASP A 437 3.34 -1.11 -29.50
N ALA A 438 3.27 -1.89 -30.59
CA ALA A 438 4.46 -2.32 -31.34
C ALA A 438 5.27 -1.16 -31.92
N GLY A 439 4.59 -0.12 -32.42
CA GLY A 439 5.24 1.03 -33.04
C GLY A 439 6.03 1.91 -32.07
N ALA A 440 5.68 1.88 -30.77
CA ALA A 440 6.29 2.72 -29.75
C ALA A 440 7.40 2.02 -28.93
N LEU A 441 7.60 0.70 -29.12
CA LEU A 441 8.59 -0.06 -28.34
C LEU A 441 10.00 0.50 -28.43
N ALA A 442 10.44 0.87 -29.64
CA ALA A 442 11.82 1.33 -29.86
C ALA A 442 12.10 2.62 -29.08
N ASP A 443 11.17 3.59 -29.15
CA ASP A 443 11.32 4.87 -28.47
C ASP A 443 11.20 4.71 -26.95
N LEU A 444 10.26 3.88 -26.47
CA LEU A 444 10.13 3.56 -25.05
C LEU A 444 11.43 3.00 -24.48
N PHE A 445 12.00 1.95 -25.13
CA PHE A 445 13.20 1.33 -24.67
C PHE A 445 14.41 2.26 -24.73
N ALA A 446 14.51 3.08 -25.77
CA ALA A 446 15.56 4.09 -25.88
C ALA A 446 15.48 5.14 -24.75
N LYS A 447 14.29 5.63 -24.43
CA LYS A 447 14.07 6.57 -23.33
C LYS A 447 14.42 5.97 -21.97
N MET A 448 14.01 4.74 -21.71
CA MET A 448 14.33 4.05 -20.46
C MET A 448 15.84 3.79 -20.31
N LYS A 449 16.52 3.36 -21.37
CA LYS A 449 17.97 3.20 -21.38
C LYS A 449 18.68 4.51 -21.08
N ALA A 450 18.26 5.60 -21.73
CA ALA A 450 18.84 6.92 -21.51
C ALA A 450 18.61 7.41 -20.07
N GLU A 451 17.45 7.15 -19.48
CA GLU A 451 17.15 7.54 -18.11
C GLU A 451 17.97 6.75 -17.08
N ILE A 452 18.15 5.41 -17.25
CA ILE A 452 19.03 4.59 -16.40
C ILE A 452 20.46 5.17 -16.43
N THR A 453 20.99 5.49 -17.61
CA THR A 453 22.32 6.09 -17.76
C THR A 453 22.38 7.48 -17.12
N ALA A 454 21.36 8.32 -17.31
CA ALA A 454 21.30 9.65 -16.68
C ALA A 454 21.24 9.61 -15.15
N LEU A 455 20.71 8.52 -14.59
CA LEU A 455 20.63 8.30 -13.14
C LEU A 455 21.84 7.56 -12.57
N ASP A 456 22.80 7.18 -13.40
CA ASP A 456 24.01 6.38 -13.02
C ASP A 456 23.63 5.00 -12.42
N GLU A 457 22.62 4.36 -13.01
CA GLU A 457 22.10 3.05 -12.56
C GLU A 457 22.49 1.90 -13.52
N ASP A 458 23.35 2.16 -14.52
CA ASP A 458 23.79 1.15 -15.51
C ASP A 458 24.41 -0.09 -14.87
N SER A 459 25.31 0.08 -13.89
CA SER A 459 25.93 -1.06 -13.20
C SER A 459 24.91 -1.85 -12.39
N LEU A 460 23.98 -1.16 -11.69
CA LEU A 460 22.92 -1.81 -10.94
C LEU A 460 22.01 -2.65 -11.87
N TYR A 461 21.68 -2.10 -13.03
CA TYR A 461 20.88 -2.80 -14.02
C TYR A 461 21.65 -3.98 -14.64
N ASN A 462 22.84 -3.74 -15.18
CA ASN A 462 23.57 -4.74 -15.99
C ASN A 462 24.26 -5.83 -15.17
N ASP A 463 24.74 -5.51 -13.96
CA ASP A 463 25.50 -6.45 -13.14
C ASP A 463 24.63 -7.20 -12.13
N ILE A 464 23.47 -6.63 -11.76
CA ILE A 464 22.61 -7.18 -10.70
C ILE A 464 21.22 -7.53 -11.22
N GLU A 465 20.39 -6.54 -11.63
CA GLU A 465 18.97 -6.78 -11.87
C GLU A 465 18.72 -7.63 -13.12
N PHE A 466 19.33 -7.29 -14.23
CA PHE A 466 19.10 -8.00 -15.47
C PHE A 466 19.62 -9.46 -15.43
N PRO A 467 20.86 -9.77 -15.02
CA PRO A 467 21.30 -11.16 -14.93
C PRO A 467 20.56 -11.98 -13.87
N LEU A 468 20.09 -11.35 -12.81
CA LEU A 468 19.33 -12.03 -11.76
C LEU A 468 18.02 -12.65 -12.29
N ALA A 469 17.38 -12.05 -13.29
CA ALA A 469 16.16 -12.61 -13.87
C ALA A 469 16.36 -14.03 -14.41
N GLN A 470 17.52 -14.30 -15.01
CA GLN A 470 17.88 -15.62 -15.50
C GLN A 470 18.12 -16.60 -14.33
N VAL A 471 18.79 -16.15 -13.27
CA VAL A 471 19.02 -16.95 -12.05
C VAL A 471 17.69 -17.35 -11.40
N LEU A 472 16.78 -16.40 -11.24
CA LEU A 472 15.46 -16.66 -10.61
C LEU A 472 14.58 -17.60 -11.47
N ALA A 473 14.67 -17.49 -12.80
CA ALA A 473 13.98 -18.41 -13.69
C ALA A 473 14.52 -19.85 -13.55
N ASP A 474 15.85 -20.01 -13.42
CA ASP A 474 16.46 -21.32 -13.19
C ASP A 474 16.09 -21.89 -11.80
N MET A 475 16.17 -21.09 -10.75
CA MET A 475 15.75 -21.49 -9.40
C MET A 475 14.27 -21.93 -9.37
N THR A 476 13.37 -21.17 -10.00
CA THR A 476 11.95 -21.54 -10.12
C THR A 476 11.78 -22.85 -10.87
N ARG A 477 12.51 -23.05 -11.98
CA ARG A 477 12.48 -24.29 -12.77
C ARG A 477 12.96 -25.50 -11.98
N ILE A 478 14.03 -25.35 -11.21
CA ILE A 478 14.58 -26.45 -10.40
C ILE A 478 13.65 -26.75 -9.22
N GLY A 479 13.21 -25.74 -8.48
CA GLY A 479 12.40 -25.91 -7.28
C GLY A 479 13.12 -26.62 -6.14
N ILE A 480 12.41 -26.89 -5.04
CA ILE A 480 12.94 -27.61 -3.88
C ILE A 480 12.14 -28.88 -3.62
N LEU A 481 12.83 -30.00 -3.40
CA LEU A 481 12.21 -31.29 -3.12
C LEU A 481 11.59 -31.31 -1.71
N VAL A 482 10.42 -31.93 -1.57
CA VAL A 482 9.73 -32.03 -0.29
C VAL A 482 9.33 -33.45 0.05
N ASP A 483 9.42 -33.79 1.33
CA ASP A 483 8.86 -35.03 1.89
C ASP A 483 7.34 -34.88 2.09
N LYS A 484 6.60 -35.23 1.03
CA LYS A 484 5.14 -35.15 1.03
C LYS A 484 4.52 -35.98 2.14
N GLU A 485 4.98 -37.22 2.36
CA GLU A 485 4.44 -38.09 3.42
C GLU A 485 4.71 -37.52 4.82
N GLY A 486 5.89 -36.95 5.02
CA GLY A 486 6.24 -36.27 6.26
C GLY A 486 5.33 -35.08 6.53
N ILE A 487 5.05 -34.25 5.54
CA ILE A 487 4.10 -33.13 5.65
C ILE A 487 2.69 -33.61 5.96
N GLU A 488 2.22 -34.70 5.33
CA GLU A 488 0.90 -35.29 5.59
C GLU A 488 0.79 -35.80 7.02
N LYS A 489 1.82 -36.51 7.53
CA LYS A 489 1.90 -37.01 8.94
C LYS A 489 1.94 -35.84 9.92
N PHE A 490 2.71 -34.79 9.62
CA PHE A 490 2.74 -33.58 10.42
C PHE A 490 1.36 -32.90 10.48
N GLY A 491 0.65 -32.87 9.35
CA GLY A 491 -0.73 -32.36 9.29
C GLY A 491 -1.73 -33.13 10.13
N VAL A 492 -1.59 -34.47 10.21
CA VAL A 492 -2.42 -35.32 11.10
C VAL A 492 -2.15 -34.92 12.56
N LYS A 493 -0.89 -34.80 12.97
CA LYS A 493 -0.51 -34.35 14.30
C LYS A 493 -1.09 -32.96 14.62
N MET A 494 -0.94 -31.99 13.70
CA MET A 494 -1.46 -30.62 13.92
C MET A 494 -2.99 -30.59 14.09
N ARG A 495 -3.73 -31.41 13.36
CA ARG A 495 -5.19 -31.50 13.51
C ARG A 495 -5.59 -32.09 14.86
N SER A 496 -4.88 -33.11 15.34
CA SER A 496 -5.12 -33.69 16.68
C SER A 496 -4.87 -32.62 17.78
N GLU A 497 -3.76 -31.91 17.73
CA GLU A 497 -3.43 -30.83 18.66
C GLU A 497 -4.48 -29.68 18.61
N LEU A 498 -4.96 -29.35 17.40
CA LEU A 498 -6.02 -28.34 17.22
C LEU A 498 -7.34 -28.77 17.90
N GLU A 499 -7.74 -30.04 17.75
CA GLU A 499 -8.96 -30.57 18.36
C GLU A 499 -8.86 -30.57 19.88
N GLU A 500 -7.69 -30.91 20.44
CA GLU A 500 -7.44 -30.90 21.89
C GLU A 500 -7.54 -29.47 22.44
N VAL A 501 -6.87 -28.50 21.81
CA VAL A 501 -6.91 -27.09 22.22
C VAL A 501 -8.33 -26.54 22.09
N LEU A 502 -9.02 -26.84 20.99
CA LEU A 502 -10.40 -26.40 20.78
C LEU A 502 -11.35 -26.97 21.85
N THR A 503 -11.15 -28.22 22.26
CA THR A 503 -11.91 -28.85 23.33
C THR A 503 -11.71 -28.12 24.66
N ARG A 504 -10.47 -27.74 25.01
CA ARG A 504 -10.19 -26.93 26.22
C ARG A 504 -10.87 -25.55 26.12
N ILE A 505 -10.78 -24.87 25.00
CA ILE A 505 -11.44 -23.59 24.78
C ILE A 505 -12.97 -23.72 24.95
N HIS A 506 -13.58 -24.76 24.41
CA HIS A 506 -15.02 -24.99 24.54
C HIS A 506 -15.42 -25.29 26.00
N MET A 507 -14.57 -25.99 26.75
CA MET A 507 -14.80 -26.23 28.18
C MET A 507 -14.71 -24.94 29.00
N GLU A 508 -13.69 -24.12 28.75
CA GLU A 508 -13.49 -22.85 29.46
C GLU A 508 -14.57 -21.79 29.14
N THR A 509 -14.99 -21.74 27.89
CA THR A 509 -16.05 -20.80 27.46
C THR A 509 -17.47 -21.32 27.75
N GLY A 510 -17.64 -22.60 28.12
CA GLY A 510 -18.95 -23.25 28.31
C GLY A 510 -19.80 -23.35 27.03
N SER A 511 -19.20 -23.17 25.86
CA SER A 511 -19.91 -23.14 24.58
C SER A 511 -19.23 -23.95 23.49
N ALA A 512 -19.83 -25.06 23.08
CA ALA A 512 -19.35 -25.88 21.97
C ALA A 512 -19.46 -25.20 20.59
N SER A 513 -20.18 -24.07 20.47
CA SER A 513 -20.32 -23.30 19.24
C SER A 513 -19.38 -22.08 19.17
N PHE A 514 -18.56 -21.87 20.20
CA PHE A 514 -17.61 -20.77 20.23
C PHE A 514 -16.52 -20.95 19.16
N ASN A 515 -16.32 -19.92 18.33
CA ASN A 515 -15.30 -19.92 17.30
C ASN A 515 -14.13 -19.00 17.65
N PRO A 516 -12.95 -19.55 18.03
CA PRO A 516 -11.77 -18.73 18.38
C PRO A 516 -11.24 -17.88 17.22
N ASN A 517 -11.62 -18.18 15.97
CA ASN A 517 -11.25 -17.39 14.79
C ASN A 517 -12.22 -16.24 14.52
N SER A 518 -13.35 -16.14 15.23
CA SER A 518 -14.28 -15.02 15.09
C SER A 518 -13.87 -13.85 15.97
N PRO A 519 -13.34 -12.73 15.42
CA PRO A 519 -12.95 -11.58 16.24
C PRO A 519 -14.10 -11.01 17.08
N LYS A 520 -15.35 -11.14 16.59
CA LYS A 520 -16.53 -10.67 17.29
C LYS A 520 -16.81 -11.53 18.51
N GLN A 521 -16.96 -12.84 18.35
CA GLN A 521 -17.23 -13.76 19.46
C GLN A 521 -16.12 -13.72 20.51
N LEU A 522 -14.87 -13.65 20.05
CA LEU A 522 -13.72 -13.58 20.92
C LEU A 522 -13.70 -12.26 21.72
N GLY A 523 -13.98 -11.13 21.07
CA GLY A 523 -14.05 -9.84 21.77
C GLY A 523 -15.16 -9.80 22.81
N GLU A 524 -16.36 -10.31 22.49
CA GLU A 524 -17.49 -10.44 23.43
C GLU A 524 -17.13 -11.36 24.61
N MET A 525 -16.48 -12.50 24.36
CA MET A 525 -16.09 -13.43 25.43
C MET A 525 -15.04 -12.83 26.36
N LEU A 526 -13.93 -12.34 25.81
CA LEU A 526 -12.80 -11.86 26.62
C LEU A 526 -13.15 -10.56 27.39
N PHE A 527 -13.77 -9.61 26.73
CA PHE A 527 -13.91 -8.25 27.27
C PHE A 527 -15.27 -7.97 27.89
N ASP A 528 -16.35 -8.51 27.30
CA ASP A 528 -17.72 -8.26 27.80
C ASP A 528 -18.16 -9.32 28.82
N THR A 529 -17.78 -10.62 28.62
CA THR A 529 -18.17 -11.72 29.53
C THR A 529 -17.18 -11.92 30.66
N MET A 530 -15.87 -12.05 30.34
CA MET A 530 -14.82 -12.27 31.34
C MET A 530 -14.31 -10.96 31.98
N GLY A 531 -14.60 -9.78 31.38
CA GLY A 531 -14.19 -8.48 31.91
C GLY A 531 -12.68 -8.25 31.89
N LEU A 532 -11.94 -8.88 30.96
CA LEU A 532 -10.49 -8.70 30.85
C LEU A 532 -10.16 -7.28 30.42
N PRO A 533 -8.93 -6.79 30.72
CA PRO A 533 -8.49 -5.49 30.26
C PRO A 533 -8.54 -5.40 28.73
N HIS A 534 -9.32 -4.49 28.20
CA HIS A 534 -9.49 -4.31 26.77
C HIS A 534 -8.54 -3.25 26.19
N GLY A 535 -8.07 -3.47 24.98
CA GLY A 535 -7.31 -2.51 24.20
C GLY A 535 -8.20 -1.56 23.39
N LYS A 536 -7.83 -1.29 22.13
CA LYS A 536 -8.55 -0.41 21.22
C LYS A 536 -9.88 -1.01 20.78
N LYS A 537 -10.96 -0.24 20.81
CA LYS A 537 -12.24 -0.59 20.19
C LYS A 537 -12.16 -0.29 18.69
N THR A 538 -12.43 -1.28 17.85
CA THR A 538 -12.52 -1.15 16.39
C THR A 538 -13.99 -0.98 15.98
N GLN A 539 -14.24 -0.65 14.71
CA GLN A 539 -15.63 -0.59 14.18
C GLN A 539 -16.38 -1.94 14.25
N ARG A 540 -15.66 -3.05 14.38
CA ARG A 540 -16.23 -4.42 14.45
C ARG A 540 -16.24 -4.98 15.87
N GLY A 541 -16.01 -4.15 16.89
CA GLY A 541 -15.89 -4.55 18.29
C GLY A 541 -14.48 -4.36 18.85
N TRP A 542 -14.16 -5.02 19.93
CA TRP A 542 -12.85 -4.98 20.57
C TRP A 542 -11.77 -5.58 19.65
N SER A 543 -10.56 -5.00 19.65
CA SER A 543 -9.44 -5.63 18.94
C SER A 543 -9.05 -6.94 19.62
N THR A 544 -8.90 -7.99 18.83
CA THR A 544 -8.39 -9.30 19.20
C THR A 544 -7.18 -9.67 18.33
N ASP A 545 -6.38 -8.65 17.98
CA ASP A 545 -5.12 -8.85 17.27
C ASP A 545 -4.07 -9.54 18.15
N ALA A 546 -3.01 -10.00 17.51
CA ALA A 546 -1.95 -10.74 18.19
C ALA A 546 -1.33 -9.93 19.35
N GLU A 547 -1.16 -8.60 19.17
CA GLU A 547 -0.59 -7.72 20.20
C GLU A 547 -1.50 -7.64 21.44
N THR A 548 -2.81 -7.51 21.22
CA THR A 548 -3.81 -7.46 22.30
C THR A 548 -3.87 -8.78 23.06
N LEU A 549 -3.89 -9.92 22.34
CA LEU A 549 -3.94 -11.23 22.98
C LEU A 549 -2.63 -11.57 23.70
N GLU A 550 -1.48 -11.22 23.13
CA GLU A 550 -0.17 -11.47 23.75
C GLU A 550 -0.02 -10.72 25.08
N ALA A 551 -0.58 -9.51 25.17
CA ALA A 551 -0.61 -8.75 26.43
C ALA A 551 -1.50 -9.39 27.53
N LEU A 552 -2.35 -10.35 27.15
CA LEU A 552 -3.26 -11.10 28.03
C LEU A 552 -2.89 -12.57 28.14
N ARG A 553 -1.69 -12.96 27.73
CA ARG A 553 -1.24 -14.36 27.68
C ARG A 553 -1.32 -15.09 29.01
N ASP A 554 -1.21 -14.37 30.13
CA ASP A 554 -1.27 -14.96 31.50
C ASP A 554 -2.65 -15.57 31.83
N TYR A 555 -3.68 -15.27 31.03
CA TYR A 555 -5.00 -15.89 31.16
C TYR A 555 -5.06 -17.21 30.40
N PRO A 556 -5.44 -18.34 31.01
CA PRO A 556 -5.43 -19.68 30.39
C PRO A 556 -6.17 -19.73 29.07
N LEU A 557 -7.41 -19.19 29.00
CA LEU A 557 -8.19 -19.13 27.77
C LEU A 557 -7.46 -18.37 26.66
N VAL A 558 -6.76 -17.29 26.99
CA VAL A 558 -6.03 -16.49 25.99
C VAL A 558 -4.82 -17.26 25.46
N GLU A 559 -4.09 -17.96 26.33
CA GLU A 559 -2.98 -18.82 25.92
C GLU A 559 -3.47 -19.94 24.99
N ASP A 560 -4.57 -20.62 25.31
CA ASP A 560 -5.17 -21.64 24.45
C ASP A 560 -5.65 -21.04 23.09
N ILE A 561 -6.20 -19.83 23.09
CA ILE A 561 -6.59 -19.13 21.82
C ILE A 561 -5.36 -18.79 20.98
N LEU A 562 -4.28 -18.32 21.58
CA LEU A 562 -3.02 -18.04 20.88
C LEU A 562 -2.43 -19.33 20.28
N GLN A 563 -2.43 -20.41 21.05
CA GLN A 563 -1.99 -21.73 20.59
C GLN A 563 -2.87 -22.28 19.45
N TYR A 564 -4.20 -22.20 19.59
CA TYR A 564 -5.15 -22.60 18.55
C TYR A 564 -4.89 -21.84 17.24
N ARG A 565 -4.75 -20.53 17.28
CA ARG A 565 -4.48 -19.71 16.10
C ARG A 565 -3.13 -20.04 15.47
N ALA A 566 -2.11 -20.32 16.26
CA ALA A 566 -0.80 -20.76 15.76
C ALA A 566 -0.90 -22.09 15.01
N TYR A 567 -1.54 -23.10 15.61
CA TYR A 567 -1.75 -24.41 14.99
C TYR A 567 -2.63 -24.33 13.75
N GLN A 568 -3.70 -23.56 13.80
CA GLN A 568 -4.59 -23.34 12.66
C GLN A 568 -3.84 -22.73 11.48
N LYS A 569 -2.99 -21.72 11.74
CA LYS A 569 -2.16 -21.12 10.70
C LYS A 569 -1.15 -22.09 10.12
N LEU A 570 -0.49 -22.88 10.98
CA LEU A 570 0.45 -23.93 10.54
C LEU A 570 -0.24 -24.98 9.66
N ASN A 571 -1.39 -25.48 10.08
CA ASN A 571 -2.11 -26.47 9.30
C ASN A 571 -2.65 -25.90 7.96
N SER A 572 -3.40 -24.80 8.00
CA SER A 572 -4.08 -24.29 6.81
C SER A 572 -3.13 -23.67 5.80
N THR A 573 -2.14 -22.88 6.25
CA THR A 573 -1.25 -22.15 5.36
C THR A 573 -0.09 -23.01 4.88
N TYR A 574 0.55 -23.73 5.80
CA TYR A 574 1.78 -24.45 5.46
C TYR A 574 1.53 -25.92 5.14
N VAL A 575 0.75 -26.67 5.91
CA VAL A 575 0.49 -28.07 5.56
C VAL A 575 -0.39 -28.17 4.33
N GLU A 576 -1.64 -27.70 4.42
CA GLU A 576 -2.62 -27.82 3.32
C GLU A 576 -2.21 -26.96 2.10
N GLY A 577 -1.60 -25.79 2.36
CA GLY A 577 -1.13 -24.91 1.30
C GLY A 577 0.02 -25.52 0.50
N LEU A 578 1.03 -26.11 1.16
CA LEU A 578 2.16 -26.75 0.49
C LEU A 578 1.74 -28.02 -0.25
N LEU A 579 0.94 -28.90 0.36
CA LEU A 579 0.48 -30.13 -0.28
C LEU A 579 -0.26 -29.89 -1.60
N LYS A 580 -0.93 -28.74 -1.77
CA LYS A 580 -1.66 -28.37 -3.00
C LYS A 580 -0.75 -27.94 -4.15
N VAL A 581 0.48 -27.58 -3.87
CA VAL A 581 1.41 -26.97 -4.85
C VAL A 581 2.63 -27.85 -5.13
N ILE A 582 2.74 -29.04 -4.53
CA ILE A 582 3.74 -30.04 -4.88
C ILE A 582 3.48 -30.50 -6.32
N ALA A 583 4.47 -30.35 -7.18
CA ALA A 583 4.41 -30.77 -8.57
C ALA A 583 4.60 -32.29 -8.72
N GLU A 584 4.44 -32.81 -9.94
CA GLU A 584 4.57 -34.25 -10.25
C GLU A 584 5.97 -34.81 -9.97
N ASP A 585 7.00 -33.97 -10.04
CA ASP A 585 8.39 -34.31 -9.71
C ASP A 585 8.69 -34.34 -8.21
N GLY A 586 7.67 -34.07 -7.36
CA GLY A 586 7.80 -34.01 -5.90
C GLY A 586 8.41 -32.70 -5.38
N ARG A 587 8.58 -31.70 -6.22
CA ARG A 587 9.16 -30.41 -5.85
C ARG A 587 8.11 -29.31 -5.74
N ILE A 588 8.47 -28.27 -5.04
CA ILE A 588 7.75 -27.00 -4.99
C ILE A 588 8.53 -25.98 -5.81
N HIS A 589 7.88 -25.43 -6.84
CA HIS A 589 8.40 -24.42 -7.74
C HIS A 589 7.87 -23.05 -7.35
N THR A 590 8.45 -22.44 -6.30
CA THR A 590 8.06 -21.09 -5.91
C THR A 590 8.43 -20.09 -7.00
N ARG A 591 7.58 -19.09 -7.19
CA ARG A 591 7.88 -17.96 -8.07
C ARG A 591 8.56 -16.86 -7.28
N PHE A 592 9.74 -16.44 -7.72
CA PHE A 592 10.43 -15.29 -7.19
C PHE A 592 10.06 -14.03 -7.97
N ASN A 593 9.65 -12.97 -7.25
CA ASN A 593 9.28 -11.69 -7.84
C ASN A 593 10.38 -10.66 -7.56
N GLN A 594 10.89 -10.08 -8.64
CA GLN A 594 11.96 -9.09 -8.60
C GLN A 594 11.44 -7.66 -8.53
N THR A 595 10.19 -7.42 -8.95
CA THR A 595 9.62 -6.09 -9.20
C THR A 595 8.51 -5.67 -8.22
N GLU A 596 8.38 -6.32 -7.05
CA GLU A 596 7.29 -6.03 -6.11
C GLU A 596 7.71 -5.16 -4.93
N ALA A 597 8.91 -5.41 -4.39
CA ALA A 597 9.33 -4.73 -3.17
C ALA A 597 10.02 -3.40 -3.46
N ARG A 598 9.50 -2.31 -2.90
CA ARG A 598 10.08 -0.95 -3.04
C ARG A 598 11.49 -0.81 -2.47
N THR A 599 11.95 -1.76 -1.68
CA THR A 599 13.29 -1.79 -1.06
C THR A 599 14.34 -2.51 -1.88
N GLY A 600 13.99 -3.07 -3.03
CA GLY A 600 14.87 -3.93 -3.81
C GLY A 600 14.88 -5.41 -3.37
N ARG A 601 14.24 -5.76 -2.25
CA ARG A 601 14.16 -7.17 -1.81
C ARG A 601 13.37 -8.02 -2.80
N LEU A 602 13.71 -9.29 -2.89
CA LEU A 602 12.92 -10.30 -3.58
C LEU A 602 11.69 -10.65 -2.74
N SER A 603 10.60 -10.99 -3.38
CA SER A 603 9.47 -11.67 -2.77
C SER A 603 9.27 -13.04 -3.40
N SER A 604 8.56 -13.91 -2.72
CA SER A 604 8.24 -15.25 -3.18
C SER A 604 6.74 -15.49 -3.07
N ASP A 605 6.14 -16.09 -4.08
CA ASP A 605 4.74 -16.47 -4.07
C ASP A 605 4.48 -17.82 -4.74
N ASN A 606 3.30 -18.36 -4.55
CA ASN A 606 2.79 -19.60 -5.12
C ASN A 606 3.69 -20.87 -4.91
N PRO A 607 4.11 -21.20 -3.67
CA PRO A 607 3.82 -20.57 -2.38
C PRO A 607 4.90 -19.59 -1.92
N ASN A 608 4.63 -18.76 -0.90
CA ASN A 608 5.66 -17.93 -0.29
C ASN A 608 6.53 -18.77 0.67
N LEU A 609 7.70 -19.21 0.20
CA LEU A 609 8.66 -19.99 0.99
C LEU A 609 9.49 -19.13 1.96
N GLN A 610 9.57 -17.81 1.73
CA GLN A 610 10.32 -16.89 2.61
C GLN A 610 9.63 -16.65 3.96
N ASN A 611 8.36 -17.05 4.10
CA ASN A 611 7.60 -16.88 5.33
C ASN A 611 7.45 -18.15 6.16
N ILE A 612 8.18 -19.23 5.86
CA ILE A 612 8.15 -20.46 6.67
C ILE A 612 8.72 -20.15 8.05
N PRO A 613 7.95 -20.40 9.14
CA PRO A 613 8.36 -20.00 10.48
C PRO A 613 9.65 -20.69 10.94
N ILE A 614 10.51 -19.94 11.61
CA ILE A 614 11.74 -20.46 12.22
C ILE A 614 11.78 -20.28 13.74
N ARG A 615 11.06 -19.26 14.26
CA ARG A 615 11.18 -18.86 15.68
C ARG A 615 10.43 -19.76 16.65
N THR A 616 9.47 -20.54 16.17
CA THR A 616 8.70 -21.48 17.00
C THR A 616 9.17 -22.89 16.71
N GLU A 617 9.24 -23.74 17.72
CA GLU A 617 9.68 -25.14 17.61
C GLU A 617 8.88 -25.91 16.54
N LEU A 618 7.54 -25.77 16.56
CA LEU A 618 6.68 -26.40 15.57
C LEU A 618 6.84 -25.81 14.14
N GLY A 619 7.09 -24.51 14.08
CA GLY A 619 7.33 -23.86 12.79
C GLY A 619 8.65 -24.29 12.15
N SER A 620 9.71 -24.40 12.96
CA SER A 620 11.02 -24.86 12.50
C SER A 620 10.99 -26.33 12.04
N GLN A 621 10.17 -27.19 12.66
CA GLN A 621 10.00 -28.57 12.22
C GLN A 621 9.51 -28.71 10.78
N LEU A 622 8.78 -27.72 10.26
CA LEU A 622 8.37 -27.72 8.83
C LEU A 622 9.57 -27.69 7.87
N ARG A 623 10.69 -27.09 8.27
CA ARG A 623 11.91 -27.04 7.43
C ARG A 623 12.54 -28.43 7.24
N ALA A 624 12.30 -29.38 8.17
CA ALA A 624 12.79 -30.76 8.04
C ALA A 624 12.17 -31.51 6.86
N TYR A 625 11.01 -31.07 6.35
CA TYR A 625 10.35 -31.71 5.20
C TYR A 625 10.79 -31.13 3.86
N PHE A 626 11.64 -30.12 3.82
CA PHE A 626 12.31 -29.65 2.62
C PHE A 626 13.65 -30.36 2.55
N VAL A 627 13.76 -31.30 1.63
CA VAL A 627 14.85 -32.30 1.62
C VAL A 627 15.71 -32.18 0.37
N ALA A 628 16.96 -32.60 0.47
CA ALA A 628 17.81 -32.79 -0.71
C ALA A 628 17.39 -34.05 -1.47
N ARG A 629 17.60 -34.09 -2.79
CA ARG A 629 17.44 -35.32 -3.58
C ARG A 629 18.37 -36.42 -3.09
N PRO A 630 18.08 -37.71 -3.34
CA PRO A 630 18.93 -38.82 -2.95
C PRO A 630 20.37 -38.65 -3.48
N GLY A 631 21.38 -38.86 -2.62
CA GLY A 631 22.80 -38.64 -2.96
C GLY A 631 23.27 -37.19 -2.92
N CYS A 632 22.40 -36.28 -2.51
CA CYS A 632 22.72 -34.87 -2.33
C CYS A 632 22.54 -34.39 -0.87
N VAL A 633 23.01 -33.19 -0.62
CA VAL A 633 22.82 -32.41 0.59
C VAL A 633 22.35 -31.01 0.23
N LEU A 634 21.68 -30.31 1.13
CA LEU A 634 21.48 -28.88 1.10
C LEU A 634 22.69 -28.22 1.73
N VAL A 635 23.24 -27.23 1.08
CA VAL A 635 24.30 -26.36 1.57
C VAL A 635 23.69 -24.98 1.73
N ASP A 636 23.61 -24.49 2.95
CA ASP A 636 23.02 -23.22 3.32
C ASP A 636 24.13 -22.27 3.76
N ALA A 637 24.06 -21.03 3.27
CA ALA A 637 24.95 -19.96 3.70
C ALA A 637 24.13 -18.72 4.04
N ASP A 638 24.21 -18.26 5.30
CA ASP A 638 23.52 -17.08 5.80
C ASP A 638 24.51 -15.97 6.16
N TYR A 639 24.18 -14.73 5.78
CA TYR A 639 24.98 -13.58 6.15
C TYR A 639 24.87 -13.24 7.63
N SER A 640 25.99 -13.24 8.32
CA SER A 640 26.06 -12.81 9.71
C SER A 640 25.93 -11.31 9.83
N GLN A 641 24.72 -10.84 10.22
CA GLN A 641 24.43 -9.44 10.54
C GLN A 641 24.74 -8.42 9.45
N ILE A 642 24.42 -8.74 8.20
CA ILE A 642 24.75 -7.93 7.01
C ILE A 642 24.36 -6.46 7.17
N GLU A 643 23.14 -6.16 7.66
CA GLU A 643 22.64 -4.78 7.79
C GLU A 643 23.48 -3.96 8.78
N LEU A 644 23.95 -4.55 9.89
CA LEU A 644 24.83 -3.85 10.84
C LEU A 644 26.25 -3.66 10.31
N ARG A 645 26.75 -4.58 9.49
CA ARG A 645 28.04 -4.45 8.81
C ARG A 645 27.99 -3.33 7.76
N ILE A 646 26.91 -3.26 7.00
CA ILE A 646 26.65 -2.15 6.06
C ILE A 646 26.55 -0.82 6.84
N LEU A 647 25.82 -0.79 7.96
CA LEU A 647 25.72 0.42 8.80
C LEU A 647 27.08 0.87 9.29
N ALA A 648 27.92 -0.06 9.78
CA ALA A 648 29.29 0.24 10.21
C ALA A 648 30.18 0.80 9.07
N HIS A 649 30.01 0.26 7.84
CA HIS A 649 30.70 0.74 6.68
C HIS A 649 30.30 2.16 6.29
N VAL A 650 28.97 2.42 6.12
CA VAL A 650 28.48 3.72 5.61
C VAL A 650 28.63 4.83 6.63
N THR A 651 28.55 4.54 7.93
CA THR A 651 28.76 5.54 9.00
C THR A 651 30.21 5.81 9.28
N GLY A 652 31.08 4.86 9.00
CA GLY A 652 32.48 4.92 9.41
C GLY A 652 32.66 4.99 10.93
N ASP A 653 31.70 4.46 11.71
CA ASP A 653 31.78 4.46 13.17
C ASP A 653 32.87 3.47 13.63
N GLU A 654 33.89 4.01 14.25
CA GLU A 654 35.12 3.26 14.62
C GLU A 654 34.83 2.14 15.64
N HIS A 655 33.88 2.38 16.55
CA HIS A 655 33.51 1.38 17.55
C HIS A 655 32.77 0.21 16.94
N MET A 656 31.86 0.49 15.98
CA MET A 656 31.16 -0.57 15.27
C MET A 656 32.13 -1.35 14.36
N GLN A 657 32.97 -0.64 13.62
CA GLN A 657 33.96 -1.28 12.74
C GLN A 657 34.94 -2.15 13.53
N GLN A 658 35.48 -1.64 14.64
CA GLN A 658 36.41 -2.40 15.50
C GLN A 658 35.77 -3.67 16.04
N ALA A 659 34.52 -3.62 16.52
CA ALA A 659 33.83 -4.81 17.02
C ALA A 659 33.75 -5.93 15.96
N PHE A 660 33.44 -5.58 14.72
CA PHE A 660 33.39 -6.55 13.63
C PHE A 660 34.79 -7.05 13.20
N LEU A 661 35.79 -6.17 13.18
CA LEU A 661 37.15 -6.53 12.80
C LEU A 661 37.84 -7.44 13.82
N THR A 662 37.48 -7.30 15.10
CA THR A 662 38.01 -8.17 16.19
C THR A 662 37.19 -9.43 16.41
N GLY A 663 36.08 -9.62 15.65
CA GLY A 663 35.19 -10.78 15.82
C GLY A 663 34.37 -10.74 17.12
N GLU A 664 34.21 -9.56 17.75
CA GLU A 664 33.36 -9.40 18.92
C GLU A 664 31.88 -9.51 18.55
N ASP A 665 31.10 -10.08 19.46
CA ASP A 665 29.64 -10.04 19.36
C ASP A 665 29.14 -8.60 19.50
N ILE A 666 28.76 -7.98 18.40
CA ILE A 666 28.31 -6.57 18.35
C ILE A 666 27.15 -6.29 19.30
N HIS A 667 26.24 -7.24 19.52
CA HIS A 667 25.13 -7.06 20.47
C HIS A 667 25.61 -7.10 21.91
N ARG A 668 26.60 -7.94 22.21
CA ARG A 668 27.22 -8.02 23.53
C ARG A 668 28.07 -6.79 23.80
N SER A 669 28.85 -6.34 22.81
CA SER A 669 29.65 -5.11 22.90
C SER A 669 28.74 -3.88 23.08
N THR A 670 27.65 -3.79 22.31
CA THR A 670 26.65 -2.74 22.47
C THR A 670 26.01 -2.75 23.86
N ALA A 671 25.63 -3.93 24.38
CA ALA A 671 25.08 -4.06 25.73
C ALA A 671 26.07 -3.58 26.79
N ALA A 672 27.33 -4.00 26.72
CA ALA A 672 28.37 -3.59 27.66
C ALA A 672 28.47 -2.05 27.73
N LYS A 673 28.44 -1.39 26.60
CA LYS A 673 28.54 0.08 26.50
C LYS A 673 27.26 0.80 26.98
N ILE A 674 26.07 0.35 26.53
CA ILE A 674 24.80 0.98 26.91
C ILE A 674 24.53 0.88 28.41
N TYR A 675 24.84 -0.30 29.00
CA TYR A 675 24.64 -0.56 30.43
C TYR A 675 25.85 -0.24 31.29
N SER A 676 26.96 0.23 30.68
CA SER A 676 28.24 0.52 31.38
C SER A 676 28.75 -0.66 32.19
N LEU A 677 28.73 -1.86 31.60
CA LEU A 677 29.16 -3.09 32.19
C LEU A 677 30.39 -3.68 31.48
N PRO A 678 31.27 -4.42 32.19
CA PRO A 678 32.26 -5.25 31.53
C PRO A 678 31.60 -6.30 30.60
N LEU A 679 32.26 -6.69 29.52
CA LEU A 679 31.76 -7.70 28.57
C LEU A 679 31.33 -9.01 29.23
N GLU A 680 32.09 -9.46 30.25
CA GLU A 680 31.86 -10.72 30.96
C GLU A 680 30.57 -10.68 31.78
N GLN A 681 30.11 -9.50 32.17
CA GLN A 681 28.88 -9.29 32.95
C GLN A 681 27.63 -9.14 32.13
N VAL A 682 27.77 -9.11 30.80
CA VAL A 682 26.60 -9.02 29.89
C VAL A 682 25.87 -10.35 29.87
N THR A 683 24.69 -10.36 30.47
CA THR A 683 23.80 -11.52 30.46
C THR A 683 23.14 -11.76 29.10
N PRO A 684 22.64 -12.97 28.80
CA PRO A 684 21.89 -13.25 27.58
C PRO A 684 20.68 -12.31 27.39
N ARG A 685 20.01 -11.93 28.48
CA ARG A 685 18.90 -10.98 28.45
C ARG A 685 19.35 -9.58 28.04
N LEU A 686 20.44 -9.06 28.58
CA LEU A 686 20.98 -7.76 28.20
C LEU A 686 21.46 -7.74 26.73
N ARG A 687 22.08 -8.84 26.27
CA ARG A 687 22.44 -9.03 24.88
C ARG A 687 21.23 -9.00 23.94
N SER A 688 20.15 -9.69 24.35
CA SER A 688 18.90 -9.69 23.58
C SER A 688 18.26 -8.31 23.53
N SER A 689 18.27 -7.56 24.63
CA SER A 689 17.79 -6.17 24.67
C SER A 689 18.63 -5.28 23.75
N ALA A 690 19.96 -5.41 23.75
CA ALA A 690 20.85 -4.67 22.86
C ALA A 690 20.61 -5.05 21.38
N LYS A 691 20.32 -6.31 21.08
CA LYS A 691 19.91 -6.73 19.73
C LYS A 691 18.65 -5.99 19.29
N ALA A 692 17.63 -5.91 20.13
CA ALA A 692 16.40 -5.19 19.86
C ALA A 692 16.65 -3.67 19.69
N ILE A 693 17.58 -3.10 20.47
CA ILE A 693 17.98 -1.69 20.37
C ILE A 693 18.71 -1.43 19.04
N ASN A 694 19.73 -2.24 18.69
CA ASN A 694 20.47 -2.13 17.43
C ASN A 694 19.54 -2.09 16.21
N PHE A 695 18.64 -3.08 16.12
CA PHE A 695 17.67 -3.14 15.03
C PHE A 695 16.60 -2.05 15.15
N GLY A 696 16.14 -1.75 16.38
CA GLY A 696 15.14 -0.73 16.62
C GLY A 696 15.56 0.64 16.12
N ILE A 697 16.79 1.04 16.35
CA ILE A 697 17.35 2.31 15.91
C ILE A 697 17.49 2.33 14.39
N MET A 698 18.05 1.28 13.82
CA MET A 698 18.19 1.14 12.38
C MET A 698 16.83 1.24 11.67
N TYR A 699 15.79 0.64 12.24
CA TYR A 699 14.41 0.72 11.71
C TYR A 699 13.64 1.97 12.14
N GLY A 700 14.28 2.92 12.83
CA GLY A 700 13.66 4.16 13.27
C GLY A 700 12.54 3.99 14.29
N LYS A 701 12.60 2.94 15.14
CA LYS A 701 11.65 2.73 16.24
C LYS A 701 11.84 3.82 17.30
N GLY A 702 10.73 4.43 17.73
CA GLY A 702 10.74 5.35 18.87
C GLY A 702 10.71 4.62 20.22
N ALA A 703 10.94 5.36 21.32
CA ALA A 703 10.99 4.83 22.68
C ALA A 703 9.75 3.99 23.07
N TYR A 704 8.56 4.38 22.64
CA TYR A 704 7.31 3.64 22.90
C TYR A 704 7.31 2.24 22.27
N SER A 705 7.73 2.11 21.02
CA SER A 705 7.79 0.80 20.36
C SER A 705 8.91 -0.06 20.93
N LEU A 706 10.06 0.54 21.20
CA LEU A 706 11.20 -0.16 21.80
C LEU A 706 10.89 -0.67 23.20
N SER A 707 10.18 0.13 24.03
CA SER A 707 9.82 -0.27 25.40
C SER A 707 9.01 -1.56 25.45
N LYS A 708 8.13 -1.76 24.46
CA LYS A 708 7.36 -3.01 24.30
C LYS A 708 8.24 -4.19 23.91
N ASP A 709 9.18 -3.97 22.97
CA ASP A 709 10.05 -5.05 22.47
C ASP A 709 10.98 -5.61 23.55
N ILE A 710 11.45 -4.75 24.47
CA ILE A 710 12.42 -5.15 25.51
C ILE A 710 11.81 -5.26 26.92
N GLY A 711 10.49 -5.01 27.04
CA GLY A 711 9.76 -5.18 28.30
C GLY A 711 10.18 -4.20 29.42
N VAL A 712 10.44 -2.92 29.07
CA VAL A 712 10.82 -1.85 30.00
C VAL A 712 9.87 -0.66 29.90
N SER A 713 9.98 0.32 30.82
CA SER A 713 9.22 1.55 30.72
C SER A 713 9.66 2.40 29.50
N VAL A 714 8.76 3.25 28.99
CA VAL A 714 9.06 4.17 27.87
C VAL A 714 10.22 5.10 28.21
N LYS A 715 10.34 5.51 29.49
CA LYS A 715 11.42 6.37 29.97
C LYS A 715 12.78 5.65 29.94
N GLU A 716 12.83 4.39 30.31
CA GLU A 716 14.05 3.58 30.23
C GLU A 716 14.45 3.32 28.77
N ALA A 717 13.47 2.99 27.91
CA ALA A 717 13.72 2.83 26.47
C ALA A 717 14.26 4.10 25.82
N ASP A 718 13.76 5.28 26.21
CA ASP A 718 14.26 6.57 25.74
C ASP A 718 15.71 6.83 26.20
N ALA A 719 16.02 6.48 27.45
CA ALA A 719 17.38 6.55 27.96
C ALA A 719 18.34 5.62 27.20
N PHE A 720 17.91 4.41 26.89
CA PHE A 720 18.70 3.47 26.08
C PHE A 720 18.94 3.97 24.65
N LEU A 721 17.94 4.55 24.02
CA LEU A 721 18.09 5.16 22.68
C LEU A 721 19.13 6.32 22.72
N LYS A 722 19.02 7.20 23.72
CA LYS A 722 19.97 8.31 23.90
C LYS A 722 21.38 7.81 24.18
N ASN A 723 21.56 6.83 25.05
CA ASN A 723 22.85 6.24 25.36
C ASN A 723 23.48 5.58 24.12
N TYR A 724 22.67 4.87 23.32
CA TYR A 724 23.14 4.29 22.05
C TYR A 724 23.65 5.35 21.10
N LEU A 725 22.85 6.38 20.84
CA LEU A 725 23.23 7.46 19.93
C LEU A 725 24.45 8.25 20.44
N ALA A 726 24.62 8.38 21.74
CA ALA A 726 25.81 8.95 22.35
C ALA A 726 27.03 8.01 22.21
N THR A 727 26.83 6.68 22.25
CA THR A 727 27.88 5.69 22.08
C THR A 727 28.36 5.60 20.62
N PHE A 728 27.44 5.77 19.66
CA PHE A 728 27.67 5.68 18.23
C PHE A 728 27.30 7.02 17.53
N PRO A 729 28.07 8.11 17.78
CA PRO A 729 27.69 9.43 17.31
C PRO A 729 27.69 9.56 15.78
N LYS A 730 28.53 8.79 15.08
CA LYS A 730 28.55 8.77 13.61
C LYS A 730 27.29 8.13 13.03
N VAL A 731 26.67 7.18 13.73
CA VAL A 731 25.37 6.58 13.35
C VAL A 731 24.27 7.65 13.44
N SER A 732 24.21 8.42 14.52
CA SER A 732 23.25 9.53 14.65
C SER A 732 23.42 10.56 13.54
N GLY A 733 24.66 11.01 13.34
CA GLY A 733 24.97 11.99 12.28
C GLY A 733 24.60 11.50 10.87
N TYR A 734 24.86 10.23 10.58
CA TYR A 734 24.46 9.62 9.30
C TYR A 734 22.94 9.62 9.11
N MET A 735 22.18 9.22 10.14
CA MET A 735 20.72 9.17 10.07
C MET A 735 20.11 10.55 9.85
N ASP A 736 20.58 11.56 10.57
CA ASP A 736 20.10 12.94 10.45
C ASP A 736 20.45 13.53 9.08
N LYS A 737 21.67 13.25 8.59
CA LYS A 737 22.10 13.66 7.25
C LYS A 737 21.24 12.99 6.18
N THR A 738 21.00 11.69 6.27
CA THR A 738 20.17 10.94 5.30
C THR A 738 18.76 11.51 5.19
N ILE A 739 18.14 11.88 6.33
CA ILE A 739 16.82 12.51 6.31
C ILE A 739 16.88 13.91 5.68
N SER A 740 17.92 14.71 6.05
CA SER A 740 18.10 16.06 5.50
C SER A 740 18.29 16.02 3.99
N ASP A 741 19.17 15.13 3.52
CA ASP A 741 19.47 14.98 2.10
C ASP A 741 18.21 14.50 1.35
N ALA A 742 17.48 13.51 1.90
CA ALA A 742 16.25 13.01 1.30
C ALA A 742 15.14 14.07 1.23
N ARG A 743 15.05 14.99 2.19
CA ARG A 743 14.11 16.12 2.11
C ARG A 743 14.46 17.10 0.97
N ASN A 744 15.76 17.25 0.68
CA ASN A 744 16.23 18.18 -0.34
C ASN A 744 16.09 17.59 -1.76
N CYS A 745 16.44 16.31 -1.94
CA CYS A 745 16.43 15.65 -3.26
C CYS A 745 15.15 14.84 -3.55
N GLY A 746 14.32 14.55 -2.55
CA GLY A 746 13.07 13.80 -2.69
C GLY A 746 13.22 12.26 -2.68
N TYR A 747 14.43 11.73 -2.57
CA TYR A 747 14.70 10.29 -2.57
C TYR A 747 15.85 9.90 -1.65
N VAL A 748 16.02 8.60 -1.43
CA VAL A 748 17.22 7.98 -0.85
C VAL A 748 17.78 6.93 -1.82
N SER A 749 19.06 6.59 -1.70
CA SER A 749 19.70 5.57 -2.54
C SER A 749 20.49 4.55 -1.72
N THR A 750 20.65 3.34 -2.29
CA THR A 750 21.58 2.32 -1.81
C THR A 750 23.02 2.66 -2.24
N LEU A 751 23.99 1.88 -1.74
CA LEU A 751 25.39 1.99 -2.20
C LEU A 751 25.59 1.60 -3.67
N PHE A 752 24.62 0.92 -4.27
CA PHE A 752 24.63 0.53 -5.70
C PHE A 752 23.86 1.53 -6.58
N GLY A 753 23.38 2.63 -6.02
CA GLY A 753 22.64 3.66 -6.76
C GLY A 753 21.13 3.49 -6.80
N ARG A 754 20.56 2.34 -6.38
CA ARG A 754 19.10 2.12 -6.38
C ARG A 754 18.38 3.22 -5.65
N ARG A 755 17.45 3.90 -6.30
CA ARG A 755 16.71 5.03 -5.77
C ARG A 755 15.33 4.62 -5.24
N ARG A 756 14.92 5.31 -4.18
CA ARG A 756 13.55 5.24 -3.65
C ARG A 756 13.02 6.62 -3.39
N SER A 757 12.03 7.04 -4.15
CA SER A 757 11.31 8.29 -3.93
C SER A 757 10.56 8.28 -2.61
N LEU A 758 10.59 9.40 -1.88
CA LEU A 758 9.99 9.58 -0.55
C LEU A 758 9.12 10.85 -0.48
N PRO A 759 8.01 10.93 -1.24
CA PRO A 759 7.12 12.08 -1.20
C PRO A 759 6.50 12.30 0.19
N GLU A 760 6.48 11.28 1.04
CA GLU A 760 6.02 11.36 2.43
C GLU A 760 6.79 12.40 3.27
N LEU A 761 8.05 12.68 2.95
CA LEU A 761 8.88 13.64 3.68
C LEU A 761 8.39 15.09 3.52
N ALA A 762 7.72 15.41 2.42
CA ALA A 762 7.12 16.71 2.16
C ALA A 762 5.73 16.89 2.81
N SER A 763 5.15 15.84 3.42
CA SER A 763 3.81 15.88 3.97
C SER A 763 3.69 16.79 5.19
N ASN A 764 2.64 17.60 5.23
CA ASN A 764 2.26 18.38 6.42
C ASN A 764 1.73 17.53 7.57
N ASN A 765 1.29 16.29 7.29
CA ASN A 765 0.85 15.34 8.31
C ASN A 765 2.05 14.72 9.02
N HIS A 766 2.15 14.97 10.33
CA HIS A 766 3.25 14.45 11.16
C HIS A 766 3.42 12.94 11.06
N ASN A 767 2.34 12.14 11.04
CA ASN A 767 2.44 10.68 11.00
C ASN A 767 2.96 10.18 9.64
N ILE A 768 2.55 10.82 8.55
CA ILE A 768 3.04 10.51 7.19
C ILE A 768 4.51 10.88 7.09
N ARG A 769 4.87 12.09 7.53
CA ARG A 769 6.26 12.55 7.53
C ARG A 769 7.17 11.67 8.38
N ALA A 770 6.75 11.31 9.60
CA ALA A 770 7.49 10.38 10.46
C ALA A 770 7.63 8.99 9.82
N SER A 771 6.66 8.55 9.03
CA SER A 771 6.79 7.32 8.22
C SER A 771 7.84 7.48 7.12
N GLY A 772 7.85 8.62 6.42
CA GLY A 772 8.88 8.96 5.44
C GLY A 772 10.29 8.98 6.03
N GLU A 773 10.45 9.57 7.21
CA GLU A 773 11.74 9.60 7.93
C GLU A 773 12.23 8.20 8.31
N ARG A 774 11.33 7.30 8.74
CA ARG A 774 11.69 5.89 8.97
C ARG A 774 12.13 5.20 7.68
N MET A 775 11.41 5.41 6.58
CA MET A 775 11.79 4.86 5.28
C MET A 775 13.12 5.40 4.80
N ALA A 776 13.41 6.69 5.03
CA ALA A 776 14.68 7.31 4.68
C ALA A 776 15.87 6.67 5.42
N ARG A 777 15.72 6.35 6.70
CA ARG A 777 16.77 5.69 7.50
C ARG A 777 17.00 4.25 7.05
N ASN A 778 15.91 3.50 6.78
CA ASN A 778 15.98 2.06 6.49
C ASN A 778 16.46 1.75 5.10
N THR A 779 15.96 2.45 4.09
CA THR A 779 16.13 2.05 2.69
C THR A 779 17.59 1.96 2.27
N PRO A 780 18.49 2.89 2.63
CA PRO A 780 19.90 2.76 2.24
C PRO A 780 20.57 1.48 2.75
N ILE A 781 20.22 1.06 3.96
CA ILE A 781 20.82 -0.13 4.59
C ILE A 781 20.18 -1.41 4.06
N GLN A 782 18.85 -1.54 4.17
CA GLN A 782 18.12 -2.73 3.72
C GLN A 782 18.20 -2.94 2.22
N GLY A 783 18.13 -1.84 1.44
CA GLY A 783 18.26 -1.92 0.00
C GLY A 783 19.67 -2.35 -0.42
N THR A 784 20.71 -1.82 0.23
CA THR A 784 22.08 -2.26 -0.03
C THR A 784 22.27 -3.74 0.32
N ALA A 785 21.73 -4.24 1.43
CA ALA A 785 21.75 -5.65 1.76
C ALA A 785 21.07 -6.50 0.68
N ALA A 786 19.91 -6.05 0.18
CA ALA A 786 19.22 -6.72 -0.91
C ALA A 786 20.04 -6.74 -2.22
N ASP A 787 20.71 -5.64 -2.55
CA ASP A 787 21.57 -5.56 -3.74
C ASP A 787 22.80 -6.49 -3.60
N VAL A 788 23.40 -6.58 -2.41
CA VAL A 788 24.52 -7.49 -2.10
C VAL A 788 24.09 -8.95 -2.32
N ILE A 789 22.94 -9.36 -1.75
CA ILE A 789 22.43 -10.73 -1.91
C ILE A 789 22.16 -11.05 -3.37
N LYS A 790 21.54 -10.15 -4.11
CA LYS A 790 21.29 -10.32 -5.54
C LYS A 790 22.57 -10.49 -6.34
N LEU A 791 23.58 -9.68 -6.04
CA LEU A 791 24.90 -9.80 -6.66
C LEU A 791 25.56 -11.14 -6.33
N ALA A 792 25.49 -11.56 -5.07
CA ALA A 792 26.01 -12.86 -4.63
C ALA A 792 25.29 -14.02 -5.34
N MET A 793 23.96 -13.96 -5.48
CA MET A 793 23.17 -14.96 -6.24
C MET A 793 23.68 -15.10 -7.69
N VAL A 794 23.89 -13.97 -8.37
CA VAL A 794 24.39 -13.96 -9.75
C VAL A 794 25.79 -14.58 -9.82
N ARG A 795 26.68 -14.23 -8.89
CA ARG A 795 28.05 -14.75 -8.85
C ARG A 795 28.11 -16.25 -8.54
N VAL A 796 27.39 -16.68 -7.50
CA VAL A 796 27.30 -18.12 -7.13
C VAL A 796 26.75 -18.93 -8.29
N TRP A 797 25.63 -18.49 -8.89
CA TRP A 797 25.01 -19.21 -10.00
C TRP A 797 25.93 -19.31 -11.22
N ARG A 798 26.61 -18.20 -11.58
CA ARG A 798 27.59 -18.21 -12.69
C ARG A 798 28.76 -19.17 -12.41
N ARG A 799 29.36 -19.10 -11.23
CA ARG A 799 30.50 -19.91 -10.86
C ARG A 799 30.16 -21.40 -10.81
N LEU A 800 29.02 -21.79 -10.25
CA LEU A 800 28.57 -23.20 -10.28
C LEU A 800 28.44 -23.74 -11.71
N ARG A 801 28.02 -22.92 -12.65
CA ARG A 801 27.90 -23.28 -14.08
C ARG A 801 29.25 -23.31 -14.80
N ASP A 802 30.06 -22.29 -14.60
CA ASP A 802 31.37 -22.16 -15.27
C ASP A 802 32.31 -23.31 -14.87
N GLU A 803 32.21 -23.73 -13.60
CA GLU A 803 32.95 -24.91 -13.10
C GLU A 803 32.23 -26.23 -13.43
N LYS A 804 31.14 -26.22 -14.21
CA LYS A 804 30.35 -27.37 -14.67
C LYS A 804 29.91 -28.31 -13.55
N MET A 805 29.56 -27.76 -12.41
CA MET A 805 29.05 -28.53 -11.26
C MET A 805 27.63 -29.01 -11.49
N GLU A 806 27.25 -30.11 -10.84
CA GLU A 806 25.85 -30.55 -10.74
C GLU A 806 25.07 -29.83 -9.65
N SER A 807 25.76 -29.15 -8.75
CA SER A 807 25.23 -28.32 -7.69
C SER A 807 24.38 -27.18 -8.26
N ARG A 808 23.25 -26.87 -7.63
CA ARG A 808 22.29 -25.86 -8.12
C ARG A 808 21.83 -24.94 -6.99
N LEU A 809 21.81 -23.62 -7.24
CA LEU A 809 21.13 -22.66 -6.39
C LEU A 809 19.62 -22.85 -6.52
N ILE A 810 18.91 -23.12 -5.41
CA ILE A 810 17.50 -23.50 -5.44
C ILE A 810 16.59 -22.58 -4.65
N LEU A 811 17.10 -21.91 -3.60
CA LEU A 811 16.28 -21.09 -2.72
C LEU A 811 17.09 -19.91 -2.17
N THR A 812 16.40 -18.81 -1.93
CA THR A 812 16.87 -17.67 -1.13
C THR A 812 15.80 -17.25 -0.13
N VAL A 813 16.19 -17.05 1.12
CA VAL A 813 15.30 -16.64 2.19
C VAL A 813 15.98 -15.57 3.03
N HIS A 814 15.45 -14.33 3.02
CA HIS A 814 16.07 -13.19 3.67
C HIS A 814 17.52 -12.98 3.24
N ASP A 815 18.48 -13.32 4.10
CA ASP A 815 19.91 -13.12 3.92
C ASP A 815 20.65 -14.45 3.60
N GLU A 816 19.89 -15.51 3.29
CA GLU A 816 20.29 -16.90 3.17
C GLU A 816 20.23 -17.38 1.71
N LEU A 817 21.23 -18.14 1.26
CA LEU A 817 21.28 -18.81 -0.04
C LEU A 817 21.41 -20.31 0.15
N ILE A 818 20.57 -21.11 -0.51
CA ILE A 818 20.57 -22.57 -0.41
C ILE A 818 20.90 -23.21 -1.76
N VAL A 819 21.92 -24.05 -1.74
CA VAL A 819 22.36 -24.86 -2.88
C VAL A 819 22.08 -26.33 -2.62
N GLU A 820 21.44 -27.03 -3.55
CA GLU A 820 21.36 -28.49 -3.57
C GLU A 820 22.62 -29.02 -4.28
N ALA A 821 23.44 -29.79 -3.57
CA ALA A 821 24.73 -30.28 -4.08
C ALA A 821 24.83 -31.79 -3.92
N PRO A 822 25.38 -32.52 -4.93
CA PRO A 822 25.83 -33.89 -4.70
C PRO A 822 26.83 -33.96 -3.55
N GLU A 823 26.78 -35.02 -2.74
CA GLU A 823 27.68 -35.18 -1.59
C GLU A 823 29.15 -34.99 -1.94
N ALA A 824 29.56 -35.45 -3.14
CA ALA A 824 30.92 -35.29 -3.66
C ALA A 824 31.30 -33.82 -3.97
N GLU A 825 30.32 -32.96 -4.23
CA GLU A 825 30.52 -31.55 -4.54
C GLU A 825 30.24 -30.62 -3.33
N ALA A 826 29.68 -31.14 -2.26
CA ALA A 826 29.15 -30.33 -1.14
C ALA A 826 30.19 -29.39 -0.53
N ALA A 827 31.43 -29.89 -0.27
CA ALA A 827 32.50 -29.07 0.27
C ALA A 827 32.90 -27.94 -0.69
N LYS A 828 32.91 -28.23 -2.01
CA LYS A 828 33.23 -27.23 -3.02
C LYS A 828 32.12 -26.21 -3.19
N ALA A 829 30.86 -26.65 -3.15
CA ALA A 829 29.69 -25.77 -3.19
C ALA A 829 29.67 -24.83 -1.96
N ALA A 830 30.00 -25.33 -0.77
CA ALA A 830 30.16 -24.55 0.44
C ALA A 830 31.24 -23.46 0.30
N ALA A 831 32.42 -23.84 -0.24
CA ALA A 831 33.48 -22.88 -0.48
C ALA A 831 33.06 -21.79 -1.50
N ILE A 832 32.37 -22.16 -2.58
CA ILE A 832 31.86 -21.21 -3.58
C ILE A 832 30.84 -20.26 -2.97
N LEU A 833 29.87 -20.76 -2.17
CA LEU A 833 28.91 -19.92 -1.47
C LEU A 833 29.64 -18.92 -0.58
N GLN A 834 30.53 -19.37 0.28
CA GLN A 834 31.27 -18.51 1.19
C GLN A 834 32.12 -17.47 0.43
N GLU A 835 32.92 -17.89 -0.54
CA GLU A 835 33.81 -16.99 -1.30
C GLU A 835 33.04 -15.92 -2.07
N GLU A 836 31.96 -16.31 -2.77
CA GLU A 836 31.18 -15.36 -3.58
C GLU A 836 30.27 -14.46 -2.75
N MET A 837 29.74 -14.95 -1.62
CA MET A 837 28.94 -14.10 -0.72
C MET A 837 29.81 -13.11 0.04
N GLU A 838 30.94 -13.55 0.60
CA GLU A 838 31.85 -12.68 1.36
C GLU A 838 32.64 -11.73 0.46
N GLY A 839 33.01 -12.19 -0.74
CA GLY A 839 33.86 -11.46 -1.67
C GLY A 839 33.10 -10.61 -2.71
N CYS A 840 31.75 -10.53 -2.68
CA CYS A 840 30.99 -9.79 -3.68
C CYS A 840 31.17 -8.27 -3.59
N VAL A 841 31.52 -7.74 -2.41
CA VAL A 841 31.81 -6.32 -2.17
C VAL A 841 33.05 -6.14 -1.30
N ASN A 842 33.68 -4.98 -1.40
CA ASN A 842 34.83 -4.61 -0.57
C ASN A 842 34.46 -3.45 0.37
N TYR A 843 33.97 -3.79 1.57
CA TYR A 843 33.60 -2.84 2.60
C TYR A 843 34.69 -2.69 3.68
N ALA A 844 34.67 -1.59 4.44
CA ALA A 844 35.56 -1.39 5.57
C ALA A 844 35.39 -2.46 6.67
N VAL A 845 34.24 -3.10 6.69
CA VAL A 845 33.92 -4.24 7.54
C VAL A 845 33.65 -5.42 6.61
N PRO A 846 34.43 -6.52 6.68
CA PRO A 846 34.23 -7.67 5.80
C PRO A 846 32.84 -8.29 6.06
N LEU A 847 32.19 -8.73 5.00
CA LEU A 847 31.03 -9.60 5.14
C LEU A 847 31.49 -10.99 5.60
N SER A 848 30.68 -11.65 6.38
CA SER A 848 30.93 -13.03 6.79
C SER A 848 29.66 -13.85 6.70
N THR A 849 29.82 -15.12 6.40
CA THR A 849 28.73 -16.08 6.28
C THR A 849 28.94 -17.25 7.23
N GLU A 850 27.81 -17.79 7.69
CA GLU A 850 27.77 -19.08 8.40
C GLU A 850 27.30 -20.12 7.39
N VAL A 851 28.12 -21.17 7.16
CA VAL A 851 27.83 -22.19 6.14
C VAL A 851 27.60 -23.54 6.82
N HIS A 852 26.43 -24.11 6.59
CA HIS A 852 26.01 -25.40 7.14
C HIS A 852 25.61 -26.37 6.03
N GLN A 853 25.52 -27.66 6.35
CA GLN A 853 25.12 -28.71 5.42
C GLN A 853 24.21 -29.70 6.13
N GLY A 854 23.16 -30.16 5.42
CA GLY A 854 22.24 -31.15 5.97
C GLY A 854 21.49 -31.90 4.87
N LYS A 855 20.79 -32.96 5.27
CA LYS A 855 19.89 -33.70 4.37
C LYS A 855 18.57 -33.00 4.15
N ASN A 856 18.23 -32.07 5.00
CA ASN A 856 17.04 -31.22 4.93
C ASN A 856 17.39 -29.79 5.36
N TRP A 857 16.47 -28.88 5.13
CA TRP A 857 16.66 -27.46 5.43
C TRP A 857 16.82 -27.15 6.92
N LEU A 858 16.19 -27.95 7.82
CA LEU A 858 16.36 -27.75 9.26
C LEU A 858 17.77 -28.12 9.74
N GLU A 859 18.37 -29.17 9.17
CA GLU A 859 19.73 -29.57 9.48
C GLU A 859 20.79 -28.67 8.86
N ALA A 860 20.46 -28.07 7.71
CA ALA A 860 21.35 -27.18 6.97
C ALA A 860 21.34 -25.74 7.48
N HIS A 861 20.44 -25.36 8.40
CA HIS A 861 20.30 -24.01 8.94
C HIS A 861 20.84 -23.88 10.41
#